data_70aea528912b48a4406890ed2cc86278
#
_entry.id   70aea528912b48a4406890ed2cc86278
#
_cell.length_a   1.000
_cell.length_b   1.000
_cell.length_c   1.000
_cell.angle_alpha   90.00
_cell.angle_beta   90.00
_cell.angle_gamma   90.00
#
_symmetry.space_group_name_H-M   'P 1'
#
loop_
_entity.id
_entity.type
_entity.pdbx_description
1 polymer ?
#
loop_
_entity_poly.entity_id
_entity_poly.type
_entity_poly.pdbx_seq_one_letter_code
_entity_poly.pdbx_strand_id
1 'polypeptide(L)'
;MGQTIAQKIIKEHLISGEMEPGKEVALRIDQTLTQDATGTMAYLEFETMGIPRVKTELSVAYIDHNTLQSGFENADDHRFIQSMAKKYGLYFSRPGNGICHQVHLERFGKPGKTLIGSDSHTPTGGGIGMLAMGAGGLDVAVAMGGGAYYITMPKMYKVNLTGKLRDFVTAKDVSLEILRILSVKGGVGAIIEWGGPGIKTLSVPERATITNMGTELGATTSIFPSDEVTKAFLEAEGRGQDYVELKSDPDAVYDRVIDIDLSTLKPLIACPHSPDNVVSVESLKGTRVDQVCIGSCTNSSLYDMLKVAALLKGKTIRPEVSLSISPGSKQVLTMLADCGALSDILASGARVLECACGPCIGMGFSPNSGGVSLRTFNRNFEGRSGTKDGQVYLVSPETAVAAALTGEITDPMLLGEMPKVEMPQAFKIDDSAIIPPAQPEEAANLEILRGPNIKEFPQSRPQEDVLEAPLVLKVGDNITTDHIMPAGSKILPYRSNIPHLSQFCFGVCDETFPQRAKEAGQSIIVGGANYGQGSSREHAALVPLYLGVRAVITKSFARIHVANLINAGIMPLTFKNPEDYDRINQGDVLRLTDIYQGMDSGEIKLTDVTTGETFTLTCSFTERQKEILKAGSLLKYVAKQ
;
A
#
# COMPACT_ATOMS: atom_id res chain seq x y z
N MET A 1 -28.53 -18.19 -3.73
CA MET A 1 -28.26 -16.82 -3.27
C MET A 1 -27.47 -16.11 -4.37
N GLY A 2 -27.91 -14.91 -4.73
CA GLY A 2 -27.16 -14.07 -5.66
C GLY A 2 -25.82 -13.64 -5.09
N GLN A 3 -24.89 -13.32 -5.97
CA GLN A 3 -23.53 -12.94 -5.63
C GLN A 3 -23.30 -11.43 -5.82
N THR A 4 -22.51 -10.84 -4.93
CA THR A 4 -22.01 -9.48 -5.11
C THR A 4 -20.92 -9.44 -6.18
N ILE A 5 -20.53 -8.26 -6.67
CA ILE A 5 -19.43 -8.12 -7.65
C ILE A 5 -18.16 -8.74 -7.12
N ALA A 6 -17.79 -8.39 -5.89
CA ALA A 6 -16.58 -8.91 -5.27
C ALA A 6 -16.60 -10.43 -5.13
N GLN A 7 -17.73 -11.01 -4.73
CA GLN A 7 -17.87 -12.49 -4.64
C GLN A 7 -17.73 -13.17 -6.00
N LYS A 8 -18.24 -12.58 -7.09
CA LYS A 8 -18.07 -13.12 -8.45
C LYS A 8 -16.59 -13.15 -8.83
N ILE A 9 -15.86 -12.04 -8.61
CA ILE A 9 -14.43 -11.98 -8.93
C ILE A 9 -13.63 -12.94 -8.04
N ILE A 10 -13.90 -12.99 -6.73
CA ILE A 10 -13.23 -13.92 -5.82
C ILE A 10 -13.46 -15.37 -6.28
N LYS A 11 -14.68 -15.74 -6.63
CA LYS A 11 -15.02 -17.10 -7.09
C LYS A 11 -14.26 -17.49 -8.36
N GLU A 12 -14.13 -16.58 -9.31
CA GLU A 12 -13.41 -16.82 -10.57
C GLU A 12 -11.90 -17.02 -10.34
N HIS A 13 -11.36 -16.40 -9.30
CA HIS A 13 -9.93 -16.44 -8.99
C HIS A 13 -9.58 -17.34 -7.81
N LEU A 14 -10.55 -18.06 -7.25
CA LEU A 14 -10.36 -18.93 -6.09
C LEU A 14 -9.52 -20.16 -6.44
N ILE A 15 -8.37 -20.30 -5.77
CA ILE A 15 -7.50 -21.48 -5.87
C ILE A 15 -7.89 -22.51 -4.80
N SER A 16 -8.13 -22.04 -3.56
CA SER A 16 -8.52 -22.90 -2.44
C SER A 16 -9.20 -22.10 -1.33
N GLY A 17 -9.86 -22.79 -0.41
CA GLY A 17 -10.59 -22.19 0.71
C GLY A 17 -12.10 -22.11 0.45
N GLU A 18 -12.82 -21.68 1.47
CA GLU A 18 -14.28 -21.52 1.44
C GLU A 18 -14.66 -20.06 1.50
N MET A 19 -15.56 -19.62 0.62
CA MET A 19 -16.01 -18.21 0.55
C MET A 19 -16.99 -17.87 1.67
N GLU A 20 -16.60 -18.15 2.91
CA GLU A 20 -17.35 -17.80 4.12
C GLU A 20 -16.58 -16.69 4.89
N PRO A 21 -17.24 -15.60 5.31
CA PRO A 21 -16.58 -14.54 6.06
C PRO A 21 -15.78 -15.07 7.24
N GLY A 22 -14.52 -14.64 7.35
CA GLY A 22 -13.59 -15.03 8.42
C GLY A 22 -12.73 -16.26 8.11
N LYS A 23 -13.01 -17.03 7.05
CA LYS A 23 -12.16 -18.15 6.59
C LYS A 23 -11.05 -17.66 5.65
N GLU A 24 -9.93 -18.36 5.64
CA GLU A 24 -8.84 -18.07 4.71
C GLU A 24 -9.20 -18.57 3.30
N VAL A 25 -8.95 -17.72 2.30
CA VAL A 25 -9.07 -18.06 0.88
C VAL A 25 -7.79 -17.69 0.15
N ALA A 26 -7.42 -18.52 -0.82
CA ALA A 26 -6.26 -18.31 -1.68
C ALA A 26 -6.73 -17.87 -3.07
N LEU A 27 -6.22 -16.77 -3.56
CA LEU A 27 -6.61 -16.14 -4.82
C LEU A 27 -5.48 -16.15 -5.83
N ARG A 28 -5.80 -16.41 -7.08
CA ARG A 28 -4.94 -16.11 -8.22
C ARG A 28 -4.95 -14.60 -8.46
N ILE A 29 -3.79 -14.03 -8.71
CA ILE A 29 -3.62 -12.63 -9.03
C ILE A 29 -3.29 -12.48 -10.51
N ASP A 30 -4.09 -11.68 -11.22
CA ASP A 30 -3.89 -11.39 -12.63
C ASP A 30 -2.86 -10.29 -12.85
N GLN A 31 -2.91 -9.22 -12.03
CA GLN A 31 -2.07 -8.04 -12.21
C GLN A 31 -1.36 -7.66 -10.93
N THR A 32 -0.13 -7.15 -11.07
CA THR A 32 0.60 -6.55 -9.96
C THR A 32 1.10 -5.16 -10.31
N LEU A 33 1.20 -4.29 -9.31
CA LEU A 33 1.89 -3.01 -9.41
C LEU A 33 2.89 -2.82 -8.26
N THR A 34 4.01 -2.20 -8.55
CA THR A 34 4.95 -1.70 -7.55
C THR A 34 5.23 -0.24 -7.80
N GLN A 35 5.55 0.49 -6.73
CA GLN A 35 6.07 1.85 -6.80
C GLN A 35 7.51 1.88 -6.25
N ASP A 36 8.29 2.89 -6.57
CA ASP A 36 9.74 2.90 -6.33
C ASP A 36 10.14 2.98 -4.84
N ALA A 37 9.27 3.40 -3.95
CA ALA A 37 9.59 3.38 -2.51
C ALA A 37 9.57 1.96 -1.89
N THR A 38 8.88 1.00 -2.52
CA THR A 38 8.75 -0.40 -2.06
C THR A 38 9.26 -1.41 -3.08
N GLY A 39 9.35 -1.03 -4.34
CA GLY A 39 9.64 -1.93 -5.46
C GLY A 39 11.03 -2.57 -5.39
N THR A 40 12.07 -1.85 -4.98
CA THR A 40 13.42 -2.41 -4.89
C THR A 40 13.44 -3.69 -4.04
N MET A 41 12.79 -3.69 -2.87
CA MET A 41 12.71 -4.88 -2.01
C MET A 41 11.88 -5.98 -2.67
N ALA A 42 10.71 -5.67 -3.20
CA ALA A 42 9.85 -6.66 -3.88
C ALA A 42 10.59 -7.37 -5.04
N TYR A 43 11.44 -6.65 -5.77
CA TYR A 43 12.24 -7.24 -6.85
C TYR A 43 13.42 -8.06 -6.36
N LEU A 44 14.06 -7.69 -5.27
CA LEU A 44 15.09 -8.51 -4.63
C LEU A 44 14.48 -9.83 -4.10
N GLU A 45 13.28 -9.77 -3.57
CA GLU A 45 12.49 -10.95 -3.15
C GLU A 45 12.12 -11.83 -4.34
N PHE A 46 11.62 -11.22 -5.43
CA PHE A 46 11.30 -11.96 -6.65
C PHE A 46 12.53 -12.66 -7.23
N GLU A 47 13.67 -11.96 -7.32
CA GLU A 47 14.93 -12.53 -7.82
C GLU A 47 15.37 -13.75 -6.99
N THR A 48 15.15 -13.71 -5.67
CA THR A 48 15.49 -14.82 -4.76
C THR A 48 14.78 -16.12 -5.11
N MET A 49 13.62 -16.05 -5.74
CA MET A 49 12.91 -17.26 -6.20
C MET A 49 13.58 -17.95 -7.38
N GLY A 50 14.47 -17.28 -8.11
CA GLY A 50 15.16 -17.84 -9.28
C GLY A 50 14.23 -18.08 -10.47
N ILE A 51 13.06 -17.46 -10.49
CA ILE A 51 12.07 -17.59 -11.57
C ILE A 51 12.50 -16.69 -12.73
N PRO A 52 12.55 -17.20 -13.98
CA PRO A 52 13.11 -16.44 -15.10
C PRO A 52 12.23 -15.29 -15.58
N ARG A 53 10.93 -15.32 -15.28
CA ARG A 53 9.94 -14.30 -15.71
C ARG A 53 8.72 -14.32 -14.81
N VAL A 54 8.05 -13.18 -14.65
CA VAL A 54 6.77 -13.10 -13.93
C VAL A 54 5.72 -14.00 -14.57
N LYS A 55 4.88 -14.61 -13.74
CA LYS A 55 3.80 -15.53 -14.16
C LYS A 55 2.42 -14.89 -14.14
N THR A 56 2.30 -13.65 -13.69
CA THR A 56 1.06 -12.88 -13.76
C THR A 56 0.71 -12.50 -15.20
N GLU A 57 -0.55 -12.22 -15.48
CA GLU A 57 -1.00 -11.73 -16.78
C GLU A 57 -0.34 -10.39 -17.12
N LEU A 58 -0.18 -9.52 -16.12
CA LEU A 58 0.46 -8.22 -16.24
C LEU A 58 1.13 -7.81 -14.93
N SER A 59 2.36 -7.32 -15.01
CA SER A 59 3.03 -6.66 -13.89
C SER A 59 3.63 -5.33 -14.36
N VAL A 60 3.46 -4.28 -13.55
CA VAL A 60 3.95 -2.94 -13.89
C VAL A 60 4.76 -2.35 -12.73
N ALA A 61 5.94 -1.85 -13.06
CA ALA A 61 6.82 -1.10 -12.17
C ALA A 61 6.69 0.40 -12.43
N TYR A 62 6.39 1.17 -11.41
CA TYR A 62 6.22 2.63 -11.49
C TYR A 62 7.31 3.37 -10.74
N ILE A 63 7.70 4.54 -11.28
CA ILE A 63 8.54 5.50 -10.57
C ILE A 63 7.69 6.76 -10.35
N ASP A 64 7.16 6.92 -9.15
CA ASP A 64 6.24 8.01 -8.84
C ASP A 64 6.35 8.55 -7.40
N HIS A 65 7.03 7.85 -6.48
CA HIS A 65 7.17 8.28 -5.09
C HIS A 65 8.41 9.13 -4.86
N ASN A 66 9.57 8.72 -5.40
CA ASN A 66 10.84 9.43 -5.26
C ASN A 66 11.27 10.07 -6.59
N THR A 67 10.33 10.55 -7.40
CA THR A 67 10.60 11.31 -8.62
C THR A 67 11.38 12.57 -8.27
N LEU A 68 10.97 13.30 -7.22
CA LEU A 68 11.78 14.31 -6.57
C LEU A 68 12.73 13.60 -5.59
N GLN A 69 13.96 13.41 -6.03
CA GLN A 69 14.98 12.62 -5.31
C GLN A 69 15.52 13.39 -4.09
N SER A 70 15.70 12.68 -2.99
CA SER A 70 16.41 13.20 -1.81
C SER A 70 17.91 12.89 -1.82
N GLY A 71 18.35 11.92 -2.65
CA GLY A 71 19.74 11.51 -2.82
C GLY A 71 19.93 10.66 -4.07
N PHE A 72 21.20 10.33 -4.39
CA PHE A 72 21.55 9.50 -5.55
C PHE A 72 21.06 8.06 -5.42
N GLU A 73 20.78 7.59 -4.21
CA GLU A 73 20.24 6.26 -3.93
C GLU A 73 18.89 6.06 -4.64
N ASN A 74 18.07 7.09 -4.73
CA ASN A 74 16.82 7.03 -5.48
C ASN A 74 17.07 6.79 -6.98
N ALA A 75 18.09 7.44 -7.57
CA ALA A 75 18.45 7.23 -8.95
C ALA A 75 18.96 5.80 -9.20
N ASP A 76 19.70 5.24 -8.26
CA ASP A 76 20.17 3.84 -8.32
C ASP A 76 18.98 2.87 -8.23
N ASP A 77 18.00 3.11 -7.33
CA ASP A 77 16.76 2.35 -7.25
C ASP A 77 16.00 2.39 -8.59
N HIS A 78 15.86 3.55 -9.22
CA HIS A 78 15.16 3.70 -10.50
C HIS A 78 15.84 2.89 -11.61
N ARG A 79 17.17 2.90 -11.69
CA ARG A 79 17.93 2.10 -12.67
C ARG A 79 17.81 0.60 -12.40
N PHE A 80 17.89 0.21 -11.13
CA PHE A 80 17.70 -1.19 -10.73
C PHE A 80 16.31 -1.67 -11.14
N ILE A 81 15.25 -0.98 -10.74
CA ILE A 81 13.86 -1.32 -11.05
C ILE A 81 13.64 -1.42 -12.57
N GLN A 82 14.18 -0.48 -13.34
CA GLN A 82 14.08 -0.52 -14.81
C GLN A 82 14.75 -1.76 -15.39
N SER A 83 15.96 -2.11 -14.93
CA SER A 83 16.67 -3.29 -15.41
C SER A 83 15.97 -4.60 -15.02
N MET A 84 15.41 -4.66 -13.80
CA MET A 84 14.59 -5.77 -13.33
C MET A 84 13.33 -5.93 -14.17
N ALA A 85 12.59 -4.85 -14.38
CA ALA A 85 11.37 -4.86 -15.19
C ALA A 85 11.64 -5.37 -16.60
N LYS A 86 12.66 -4.83 -17.26
CA LYS A 86 13.06 -5.25 -18.60
C LYS A 86 13.40 -6.74 -18.68
N LYS A 87 14.17 -7.24 -17.72
CA LYS A 87 14.62 -8.64 -17.69
C LYS A 87 13.50 -9.62 -17.35
N TYR A 88 12.70 -9.31 -16.35
CA TYR A 88 11.76 -10.27 -15.77
C TYR A 88 10.33 -10.19 -16.32
N GLY A 89 10.08 -9.35 -17.32
CA GLY A 89 8.80 -9.38 -18.04
C GLY A 89 7.76 -8.39 -17.54
N LEU A 90 8.18 -7.30 -16.87
CA LEU A 90 7.30 -6.25 -16.42
C LEU A 90 7.33 -5.04 -17.35
N TYR A 91 6.22 -4.34 -17.44
CA TYR A 91 6.21 -2.98 -17.97
C TYR A 91 6.87 -2.03 -16.97
N PHE A 92 7.53 -1.00 -17.46
CA PHE A 92 8.18 0.02 -16.65
C PHE A 92 7.64 1.41 -16.99
N SER A 93 6.98 2.05 -16.04
CA SER A 93 6.51 3.43 -16.14
C SER A 93 7.58 4.37 -15.63
N ARG A 94 8.16 5.18 -16.52
CA ARG A 94 9.30 6.06 -16.23
C ARG A 94 8.93 7.18 -15.26
N PRO A 95 9.95 7.76 -14.54
CA PRO A 95 9.76 9.02 -13.83
C PRO A 95 9.10 10.10 -14.72
N GLY A 96 8.10 10.78 -14.17
CA GLY A 96 7.35 11.82 -14.89
C GLY A 96 6.17 11.29 -15.72
N ASN A 97 6.00 9.98 -15.89
CA ASN A 97 4.81 9.43 -16.56
C ASN A 97 3.54 9.61 -15.73
N GLY A 98 3.64 9.50 -14.43
CA GLY A 98 2.53 9.76 -13.53
C GLY A 98 2.46 8.86 -12.31
N ILE A 99 1.48 9.15 -11.48
CA ILE A 99 1.15 8.40 -10.27
C ILE A 99 0.66 7.01 -10.67
N CYS A 100 1.20 5.97 -10.03
CA CYS A 100 0.93 4.56 -10.38
C CYS A 100 -0.56 4.25 -10.53
N HIS A 101 -1.40 4.71 -9.61
CA HIS A 101 -2.84 4.44 -9.66
C HIS A 101 -3.55 5.16 -10.80
N GLN A 102 -3.15 6.38 -11.13
CA GLN A 102 -3.72 7.14 -12.25
C GLN A 102 -3.33 6.49 -13.58
N VAL A 103 -2.04 6.21 -13.78
CA VAL A 103 -1.54 5.56 -15.00
C VAL A 103 -2.11 4.14 -15.14
N HIS A 104 -2.28 3.41 -14.02
CA HIS A 104 -2.86 2.07 -14.07
C HIS A 104 -4.33 2.10 -14.53
N LEU A 105 -5.14 3.06 -14.06
CA LEU A 105 -6.50 3.29 -14.55
C LEU A 105 -6.53 3.63 -16.04
N GLU A 106 -5.65 4.53 -16.47
CA GLU A 106 -5.59 5.01 -17.86
C GLU A 106 -5.18 3.88 -18.82
N ARG A 107 -4.17 3.04 -18.45
CA ARG A 107 -3.49 2.17 -19.41
C ARG A 107 -3.62 0.67 -19.19
N PHE A 108 -3.86 0.17 -17.98
CA PHE A 108 -3.71 -1.24 -17.66
C PHE A 108 -4.88 -1.90 -16.95
N GLY A 109 -5.60 -1.15 -16.11
CA GLY A 109 -6.68 -1.72 -15.32
C GLY A 109 -7.82 -2.27 -16.17
N LYS A 110 -8.36 -3.44 -15.81
CA LYS A 110 -9.47 -4.12 -16.51
C LYS A 110 -10.54 -4.56 -15.53
N PRO A 111 -11.84 -4.30 -15.82
CA PRO A 111 -12.93 -4.80 -15.00
C PRO A 111 -12.85 -6.32 -14.79
N GLY A 112 -13.19 -6.79 -13.59
CA GLY A 112 -13.22 -8.22 -13.26
C GLY A 112 -11.86 -8.85 -12.95
N LYS A 113 -10.75 -8.14 -13.14
CA LYS A 113 -9.40 -8.64 -12.83
C LYS A 113 -9.03 -8.40 -11.38
N THR A 114 -8.17 -9.28 -10.84
CA THR A 114 -7.52 -9.09 -9.55
C THR A 114 -6.22 -8.30 -9.71
N LEU A 115 -6.00 -7.36 -8.80
CA LEU A 115 -4.77 -6.55 -8.73
C LEU A 115 -4.27 -6.50 -7.30
N ILE A 116 -3.00 -6.79 -7.08
CA ILE A 116 -2.35 -6.41 -5.83
C ILE A 116 -1.18 -5.46 -6.09
N GLY A 117 -1.00 -4.51 -5.18
CA GLY A 117 0.06 -3.51 -5.30
C GLY A 117 0.81 -3.30 -4.00
N SER A 118 2.10 -3.04 -4.10
CA SER A 118 2.93 -2.66 -2.95
C SER A 118 2.68 -1.21 -2.50
N ASP A 119 1.50 -0.70 -2.82
CA ASP A 119 0.97 0.59 -2.37
C ASP A 119 -0.42 0.42 -1.75
N SER A 120 -0.67 1.13 -0.64
CA SER A 120 -1.91 1.03 0.12
C SER A 120 -3.14 1.53 -0.65
N HIS A 121 -2.98 2.42 -1.65
CA HIS A 121 -4.08 2.98 -2.44
C HIS A 121 -4.36 2.21 -3.75
N THR A 122 -3.84 1.00 -3.89
CA THR A 122 -4.19 0.07 -4.98
C THR A 122 -5.71 -0.11 -5.17
N PRO A 123 -6.57 -0.03 -4.11
CA PRO A 123 -8.03 -0.04 -4.27
C PRO A 123 -8.61 1.01 -5.21
N THR A 124 -7.84 2.02 -5.63
CA THR A 124 -8.21 2.95 -6.72
C THR A 124 -8.71 2.22 -7.97
N GLY A 125 -8.13 1.06 -8.30
CA GLY A 125 -8.55 0.21 -9.41
C GLY A 125 -10.01 -0.30 -9.31
N GLY A 126 -10.59 -0.27 -8.12
CA GLY A 126 -11.99 -0.61 -7.90
C GLY A 126 -12.96 0.38 -8.58
N GLY A 127 -12.50 1.58 -8.93
CA GLY A 127 -13.30 2.58 -9.66
C GLY A 127 -13.73 2.14 -11.07
N ILE A 128 -13.03 1.18 -11.67
CA ILE A 128 -13.39 0.54 -12.95
C ILE A 128 -13.85 -0.92 -12.78
N GLY A 129 -14.05 -1.38 -11.55
CA GLY A 129 -14.53 -2.76 -11.28
C GLY A 129 -13.42 -3.80 -11.19
N MET A 130 -12.21 -3.45 -10.77
CA MET A 130 -11.17 -4.41 -10.39
C MET A 130 -11.30 -4.80 -8.92
N LEU A 131 -10.97 -6.06 -8.59
CA LEU A 131 -10.71 -6.45 -7.21
C LEU A 131 -9.25 -6.08 -6.87
N ALA A 132 -9.04 -4.84 -6.47
CA ALA A 132 -7.73 -4.25 -6.29
C ALA A 132 -7.40 -4.05 -4.81
N MET A 133 -6.27 -4.56 -4.34
CA MET A 133 -5.89 -4.57 -2.92
C MET A 133 -4.44 -4.12 -2.73
N GLY A 134 -4.20 -3.33 -1.67
CA GLY A 134 -2.85 -3.06 -1.19
C GLY A 134 -2.27 -4.28 -0.48
N ALA A 135 -1.01 -4.59 -0.74
CA ALA A 135 -0.30 -5.74 -0.18
C ALA A 135 1.14 -5.38 0.21
N GLY A 136 1.80 -6.24 0.97
CA GLY A 136 3.23 -6.12 1.23
C GLY A 136 4.09 -6.43 -0.01
N GLY A 137 5.33 -5.93 -0.04
CA GLY A 137 6.28 -6.22 -1.13
C GLY A 137 6.46 -7.72 -1.35
N LEU A 138 6.58 -8.47 -0.27
CA LEU A 138 6.70 -9.93 -0.29
C LEU A 138 5.50 -10.61 -0.96
N ASP A 139 4.26 -10.19 -0.65
CA ASP A 139 3.06 -10.77 -1.27
C ASP A 139 3.01 -10.47 -2.77
N VAL A 140 3.42 -9.25 -3.16
CA VAL A 140 3.52 -8.86 -4.58
C VAL A 140 4.58 -9.70 -5.28
N ALA A 141 5.75 -9.93 -4.67
CA ALA A 141 6.81 -10.79 -5.22
C ALA A 141 6.31 -12.24 -5.40
N VAL A 142 5.62 -12.78 -4.40
CA VAL A 142 5.00 -14.12 -4.44
C VAL A 142 4.01 -14.23 -5.59
N ALA A 143 3.11 -13.24 -5.75
CA ALA A 143 2.12 -13.24 -6.83
C ALA A 143 2.79 -13.12 -8.21
N MET A 144 3.82 -12.29 -8.36
CA MET A 144 4.63 -12.23 -9.59
C MET A 144 5.23 -13.60 -9.93
N GLY A 145 5.63 -14.37 -8.92
CA GLY A 145 6.10 -15.75 -9.06
C GLY A 145 5.03 -16.80 -9.37
N GLY A 146 3.76 -16.40 -9.40
CA GLY A 146 2.61 -17.29 -9.62
C GLY A 146 2.05 -17.93 -8.34
N GLY A 147 2.56 -17.53 -7.17
CA GLY A 147 2.01 -17.97 -5.89
C GLY A 147 0.65 -17.34 -5.59
N ALA A 148 -0.17 -18.06 -4.81
CA ALA A 148 -1.47 -17.56 -4.40
C ALA A 148 -1.36 -16.41 -3.39
N TYR A 149 -2.29 -15.46 -3.48
CA TYR A 149 -2.47 -14.42 -2.48
C TYR A 149 -3.55 -14.85 -1.47
N TYR A 150 -3.20 -14.85 -0.20
CA TYR A 150 -4.07 -15.32 0.87
C TYR A 150 -4.72 -14.17 1.60
N ILE A 151 -6.04 -14.20 1.69
CA ILE A 151 -6.82 -13.24 2.47
C ILE A 151 -7.82 -13.96 3.37
N THR A 152 -8.17 -13.34 4.48
CA THR A 152 -9.37 -13.73 5.23
C THR A 152 -10.59 -13.24 4.47
N MET A 153 -11.50 -14.15 4.11
CA MET A 153 -12.72 -13.82 3.33
C MET A 153 -13.47 -12.69 4.01
N PRO A 154 -13.61 -11.52 3.36
CA PRO A 154 -14.21 -10.35 3.98
C PRO A 154 -15.74 -10.43 4.01
N LYS A 155 -16.35 -9.63 4.88
CA LYS A 155 -17.78 -9.28 4.83
C LYS A 155 -18.06 -8.39 3.62
N MET A 156 -19.30 -8.39 3.14
CA MET A 156 -19.74 -7.55 2.03
C MET A 156 -20.61 -6.41 2.55
N TYR A 157 -20.11 -5.18 2.41
CA TYR A 157 -20.89 -3.97 2.73
C TYR A 157 -21.33 -3.29 1.44
N LYS A 158 -22.56 -2.80 1.41
CA LYS A 158 -23.07 -2.01 0.29
C LYS A 158 -23.26 -0.57 0.71
N VAL A 159 -22.76 0.37 -0.10
CA VAL A 159 -23.14 1.77 -0.03
C VAL A 159 -24.06 2.07 -1.20
N ASN A 160 -25.32 2.37 -0.89
CA ASN A 160 -26.36 2.63 -1.87
C ASN A 160 -26.46 4.15 -2.08
N LEU A 161 -26.06 4.62 -3.27
CA LEU A 161 -26.09 6.02 -3.65
C LEU A 161 -27.37 6.36 -4.39
N THR A 162 -28.06 7.41 -3.94
CA THR A 162 -29.24 7.96 -4.60
C THR A 162 -29.02 9.43 -4.95
N GLY A 163 -29.87 10.00 -5.79
CA GLY A 163 -29.78 11.40 -6.18
C GLY A 163 -28.55 11.69 -7.07
N LYS A 164 -28.13 12.95 -7.08
CA LYS A 164 -27.00 13.49 -7.86
C LYS A 164 -26.28 14.54 -7.03
N LEU A 165 -24.96 14.61 -7.14
CA LEU A 165 -24.16 15.66 -6.52
C LEU A 165 -24.59 17.04 -7.00
N ARG A 166 -24.67 17.99 -6.06
CA ARG A 166 -24.92 19.41 -6.35
C ARG A 166 -23.63 20.09 -6.79
N ASP A 167 -23.74 21.26 -7.36
CA ASP A 167 -22.58 22.09 -7.68
C ASP A 167 -21.70 22.29 -6.45
N PHE A 168 -20.37 22.25 -6.65
CA PHE A 168 -19.32 22.33 -5.61
C PHE A 168 -19.29 21.19 -4.57
N VAL A 169 -20.16 20.17 -4.68
CA VAL A 169 -20.09 18.94 -3.91
C VAL A 169 -19.54 17.83 -4.80
N THR A 170 -18.60 17.06 -4.31
CA THR A 170 -17.78 16.18 -5.13
C THR A 170 -17.69 14.74 -4.59
N ALA A 171 -17.10 13.85 -5.35
CA ALA A 171 -16.77 12.50 -4.92
C ALA A 171 -15.89 12.48 -3.65
N LYS A 172 -15.08 13.53 -3.43
CA LYS A 172 -14.31 13.68 -2.18
C LYS A 172 -15.24 13.85 -0.97
N ASP A 173 -16.32 14.61 -1.11
CA ASP A 173 -17.30 14.79 -0.03
C ASP A 173 -18.04 13.48 0.25
N VAL A 174 -18.32 12.66 -0.77
CA VAL A 174 -18.85 11.29 -0.57
C VAL A 174 -17.88 10.45 0.25
N SER A 175 -16.58 10.51 -0.06
CA SER A 175 -15.54 9.78 0.67
C SER A 175 -15.43 10.25 2.13
N LEU A 176 -15.52 11.56 2.37
CA LEU A 176 -15.51 12.12 3.71
C LEU A 176 -16.78 11.76 4.49
N GLU A 177 -17.94 11.75 3.83
CA GLU A 177 -19.19 11.34 4.48
C GLU A 177 -19.17 9.88 4.94
N ILE A 178 -18.67 8.95 4.10
CA ILE A 178 -18.57 7.55 4.52
C ILE A 178 -17.54 7.37 5.65
N LEU A 179 -16.46 8.15 5.66
CA LEU A 179 -15.49 8.18 6.77
C LEU A 179 -16.14 8.70 8.06
N ARG A 180 -16.99 9.72 7.96
CA ARG A 180 -17.77 10.24 9.10
C ARG A 180 -18.72 9.18 9.67
N ILE A 181 -19.34 8.35 8.81
CA ILE A 181 -20.29 7.30 9.21
C ILE A 181 -19.58 6.07 9.80
N LEU A 182 -18.50 5.61 9.18
CA LEU A 182 -17.83 4.33 9.51
C LEU A 182 -16.58 4.49 10.37
N SER A 183 -15.96 5.66 10.40
CA SER A 183 -14.62 5.93 10.91
C SER A 183 -13.52 5.15 10.17
N VAL A 184 -12.25 5.36 10.56
CA VAL A 184 -11.06 4.69 10.00
C VAL A 184 -10.97 3.18 10.32
N LYS A 185 -11.88 2.63 11.12
CA LYS A 185 -11.91 1.21 11.51
C LYS A 185 -13.18 0.48 11.05
N GLY A 186 -14.19 1.20 10.57
CA GLY A 186 -15.49 0.62 10.27
C GLY A 186 -15.53 -0.31 9.06
N GLY A 187 -14.53 -0.25 8.19
CA GLY A 187 -14.37 -1.14 7.03
C GLY A 187 -13.46 -2.33 7.26
N VAL A 188 -12.85 -2.47 8.44
CA VAL A 188 -11.91 -3.57 8.73
C VAL A 188 -12.57 -4.93 8.55
N GLY A 189 -11.94 -5.79 7.75
CA GLY A 189 -12.48 -7.12 7.41
C GLY A 189 -13.69 -7.10 6.47
N ALA A 190 -13.91 -6.00 5.75
CA ALA A 190 -14.99 -5.87 4.77
C ALA A 190 -14.48 -5.41 3.40
N ILE A 191 -15.25 -5.74 2.37
CA ILE A 191 -15.20 -5.11 1.05
C ILE A 191 -16.40 -4.17 0.94
N ILE A 192 -16.17 -2.94 0.45
CA ILE A 192 -17.21 -1.96 0.24
C ILE A 192 -17.60 -1.94 -1.23
N GLU A 193 -18.83 -2.33 -1.53
CA GLU A 193 -19.40 -2.32 -2.86
C GLU A 193 -20.35 -1.13 -3.02
N TRP A 194 -20.09 -0.31 -4.02
CA TRP A 194 -20.89 0.87 -4.33
C TRP A 194 -21.99 0.54 -5.33
N GLY A 195 -23.19 1.02 -5.08
CA GLY A 195 -24.34 0.73 -5.92
C GLY A 195 -25.43 1.79 -5.81
N GLY A 196 -26.61 1.47 -6.33
CA GLY A 196 -27.76 2.38 -6.37
C GLY A 196 -27.79 3.26 -7.63
N PRO A 197 -28.89 3.98 -7.87
CA PRO A 197 -29.06 4.77 -9.09
C PRO A 197 -28.10 5.96 -9.21
N GLY A 198 -27.60 6.49 -8.09
CA GLY A 198 -26.68 7.63 -8.04
C GLY A 198 -25.33 7.36 -8.67
N ILE A 199 -24.85 6.10 -8.70
CA ILE A 199 -23.53 5.77 -9.29
C ILE A 199 -23.42 6.12 -10.77
N LYS A 200 -24.56 6.15 -11.50
CA LYS A 200 -24.58 6.50 -12.92
C LYS A 200 -24.26 7.98 -13.17
N THR A 201 -24.32 8.80 -12.14
CA THR A 201 -24.00 10.23 -12.22
C THR A 201 -22.53 10.53 -11.92
N LEU A 202 -21.77 9.51 -11.49
CA LEU A 202 -20.36 9.62 -11.15
C LEU A 202 -19.48 9.07 -12.28
N SER A 203 -18.57 9.88 -12.78
CA SER A 203 -17.55 9.47 -13.75
C SER A 203 -16.56 8.47 -13.13
N VAL A 204 -15.80 7.75 -13.96
CA VAL A 204 -14.77 6.81 -13.47
C VAL A 204 -13.72 7.51 -12.57
N PRO A 205 -13.19 8.70 -12.89
CA PRO A 205 -12.30 9.42 -11.96
C PRO A 205 -12.94 9.69 -10.58
N GLU A 206 -14.21 10.04 -10.55
CA GLU A 206 -14.95 10.25 -9.29
C GLU A 206 -15.13 8.94 -8.50
N ARG A 207 -15.45 7.83 -9.19
CA ARG A 207 -15.48 6.49 -8.58
C ARG A 207 -14.12 6.09 -8.04
N ALA A 208 -13.04 6.39 -8.78
CA ALA A 208 -11.67 6.10 -8.37
C ALA A 208 -11.26 6.91 -7.13
N THR A 209 -11.68 8.17 -7.00
CA THR A 209 -11.50 8.97 -5.77
C THR A 209 -12.16 8.26 -4.57
N ILE A 210 -13.36 7.75 -4.73
CA ILE A 210 -14.13 7.07 -3.67
C ILE A 210 -13.45 5.76 -3.28
N THR A 211 -13.04 4.93 -4.24
CA THR A 211 -12.38 3.65 -3.95
C THR A 211 -10.97 3.84 -3.38
N ASN A 212 -10.23 4.86 -3.82
CA ASN A 212 -8.96 5.28 -3.24
C ASN A 212 -9.13 5.57 -1.73
N MET A 213 -10.10 6.39 -1.37
CA MET A 213 -10.38 6.73 0.03
C MET A 213 -10.98 5.58 0.84
N GLY A 214 -11.46 4.52 0.19
CA GLY A 214 -11.89 3.28 0.84
C GLY A 214 -10.78 2.63 1.67
N THR A 215 -9.52 2.83 1.30
CA THR A 215 -8.35 2.40 2.10
C THR A 215 -8.37 3.02 3.50
N GLU A 216 -8.78 4.26 3.63
CA GLU A 216 -8.78 4.98 4.91
C GLU A 216 -9.90 4.51 5.87
N LEU A 217 -10.87 3.75 5.38
CA LEU A 217 -11.86 3.04 6.20
C LEU A 217 -11.31 1.76 6.84
N GLY A 218 -10.08 1.36 6.50
CA GLY A 218 -9.50 0.07 6.88
C GLY A 218 -10.08 -1.11 6.09
N ALA A 219 -10.82 -0.85 5.01
CA ALA A 219 -11.43 -1.88 4.18
C ALA A 219 -10.37 -2.72 3.44
N THR A 220 -10.69 -4.00 3.20
CA THR A 220 -9.87 -4.89 2.36
C THR A 220 -9.75 -4.33 0.95
N THR A 221 -10.85 -3.87 0.39
CA THR A 221 -10.93 -3.08 -0.84
C THR A 221 -12.28 -2.39 -0.98
N SER A 222 -12.44 -1.63 -2.06
CA SER A 222 -13.64 -0.86 -2.39
C SER A 222 -13.87 -0.96 -3.90
N ILE A 223 -15.09 -1.21 -4.35
CA ILE A 223 -15.36 -1.55 -5.75
C ILE A 223 -16.69 -0.98 -6.26
N PHE A 224 -16.67 -0.46 -7.48
CA PHE A 224 -17.85 -0.10 -8.26
C PHE A 224 -18.17 -1.16 -9.32
N PRO A 225 -19.42 -1.24 -9.79
CA PRO A 225 -19.75 -2.03 -10.96
C PRO A 225 -19.05 -1.48 -12.21
N SER A 226 -18.84 -2.33 -13.20
CA SER A 226 -18.45 -1.93 -14.54
C SER A 226 -19.72 -1.82 -15.40
N ASP A 227 -20.08 -0.60 -15.73
CA ASP A 227 -21.30 -0.22 -16.45
C ASP A 227 -20.99 0.65 -17.67
N GLU A 228 -22.00 1.28 -18.26
CA GLU A 228 -21.85 2.18 -19.43
C GLU A 228 -20.90 3.36 -19.16
N VAL A 229 -20.79 3.82 -17.88
CA VAL A 229 -19.82 4.88 -17.53
C VAL A 229 -18.40 4.34 -17.63
N THR A 230 -18.16 3.13 -17.15
CA THR A 230 -16.86 2.45 -17.28
C THR A 230 -16.52 2.19 -18.75
N LYS A 231 -17.51 1.76 -19.55
CA LYS A 231 -17.34 1.57 -21.00
C LYS A 231 -16.89 2.84 -21.71
N ALA A 232 -17.62 3.95 -21.48
CA ALA A 232 -17.29 5.24 -22.10
C ALA A 232 -15.87 5.73 -21.70
N PHE A 233 -15.46 5.53 -20.45
CA PHE A 233 -14.10 5.85 -20.01
C PHE A 233 -13.05 5.02 -20.76
N LEU A 234 -13.23 3.70 -20.82
CA LEU A 234 -12.29 2.81 -21.51
C LEU A 234 -12.24 3.10 -23.02
N GLU A 235 -13.37 3.45 -23.64
CA GLU A 235 -13.41 3.88 -25.05
C GLU A 235 -12.64 5.19 -25.27
N ALA A 236 -12.79 6.17 -24.37
CA ALA A 236 -12.04 7.43 -24.43
C ALA A 236 -10.53 7.21 -24.26
N GLU A 237 -10.12 6.23 -23.45
CA GLU A 237 -8.71 5.79 -23.28
C GLU A 237 -8.22 4.87 -24.42
N GLY A 238 -9.00 4.66 -25.49
CA GLY A 238 -8.66 3.77 -26.59
C GLY A 238 -8.63 2.28 -26.20
N ARG A 239 -9.33 1.91 -25.15
CA ARG A 239 -9.33 0.59 -24.52
C ARG A 239 -10.72 -0.04 -24.41
N GLY A 240 -11.63 0.34 -25.29
CA GLY A 240 -13.01 -0.18 -25.30
C GLY A 240 -13.09 -1.72 -25.36
N GLN A 241 -12.08 -2.38 -25.92
CA GLN A 241 -11.97 -3.84 -25.96
C GLN A 241 -11.75 -4.49 -24.57
N ASP A 242 -11.32 -3.73 -23.58
CA ASP A 242 -11.10 -4.22 -22.21
C ASP A 242 -12.39 -4.16 -21.37
N TYR A 243 -13.47 -3.58 -21.90
CA TYR A 243 -14.74 -3.47 -21.21
C TYR A 243 -15.40 -4.83 -21.01
N VAL A 244 -15.81 -5.07 -19.77
CA VAL A 244 -16.67 -6.19 -19.38
C VAL A 244 -17.76 -5.65 -18.45
N GLU A 245 -19.04 -5.92 -18.75
CA GLU A 245 -20.12 -5.56 -17.82
C GLU A 245 -20.00 -6.38 -16.53
N LEU A 246 -20.06 -5.70 -15.39
CA LEU A 246 -19.93 -6.32 -14.09
C LEU A 246 -20.92 -5.70 -13.10
N LYS A 247 -21.84 -6.51 -12.59
CA LYS A 247 -22.87 -6.07 -11.63
C LYS A 247 -23.21 -7.18 -10.64
N SER A 248 -23.68 -6.80 -9.48
CA SER A 248 -24.23 -7.73 -8.48
C SER A 248 -25.50 -8.36 -8.99
N ASP A 249 -25.81 -9.56 -8.50
CA ASP A 249 -27.11 -10.18 -8.74
C ASP A 249 -28.22 -9.38 -8.03
N PRO A 250 -29.45 -9.36 -8.55
CA PRO A 250 -30.54 -8.62 -7.93
C PRO A 250 -30.86 -9.07 -6.50
N ASP A 251 -30.61 -10.34 -6.18
CA ASP A 251 -30.81 -10.97 -4.88
C ASP A 251 -29.49 -11.14 -4.08
N ALA A 252 -28.44 -10.40 -4.43
CA ALA A 252 -27.19 -10.38 -3.67
C ALA A 252 -27.41 -9.92 -2.23
N VAL A 253 -26.80 -10.64 -1.28
CA VAL A 253 -26.93 -10.35 0.16
C VAL A 253 -25.67 -9.65 0.66
N TYR A 254 -25.89 -8.63 1.48
CA TYR A 254 -24.83 -7.83 2.10
C TYR A 254 -24.96 -7.90 3.63
N ASP A 255 -23.81 -7.94 4.31
CA ASP A 255 -23.73 -7.93 5.78
C ASP A 255 -24.16 -6.57 6.36
N ARG A 256 -24.00 -5.50 5.58
CA ARG A 256 -24.39 -4.13 5.93
C ARG A 256 -24.77 -3.35 4.69
N VAL A 257 -25.82 -2.53 4.81
CA VAL A 257 -26.23 -1.56 3.78
C VAL A 257 -26.22 -0.17 4.38
N ILE A 258 -25.66 0.79 3.66
CA ILE A 258 -25.57 2.21 4.05
C ILE A 258 -26.14 3.02 2.90
N ASP A 259 -27.13 3.86 3.18
CA ASP A 259 -27.76 4.75 2.19
C ASP A 259 -27.17 6.15 2.29
N ILE A 260 -26.78 6.73 1.14
CA ILE A 260 -26.32 8.11 1.02
C ILE A 260 -27.08 8.77 -0.14
N ASP A 261 -27.78 9.84 0.17
CA ASP A 261 -28.40 10.71 -0.84
C ASP A 261 -27.43 11.81 -1.23
N LEU A 262 -26.87 11.69 -2.44
CA LEU A 262 -25.90 12.65 -3.00
C LEU A 262 -26.43 14.08 -3.05
N SER A 263 -27.75 14.25 -3.20
CA SER A 263 -28.37 15.57 -3.29
C SER A 263 -28.42 16.35 -1.97
N THR A 264 -28.22 15.66 -0.84
CA THR A 264 -28.24 16.26 0.51
C THR A 264 -26.85 16.58 1.03
N LEU A 265 -25.78 16.06 0.39
CA LEU A 265 -24.42 16.30 0.82
C LEU A 265 -24.04 17.79 0.73
N LYS A 266 -23.15 18.21 1.62
CA LYS A 266 -22.53 19.53 1.66
C LYS A 266 -21.02 19.40 1.51
N PRO A 267 -20.30 20.48 1.18
CA PRO A 267 -18.85 20.48 1.24
C PRO A 267 -18.34 20.10 2.64
N LEU A 268 -17.48 19.09 2.70
CA LEU A 268 -16.94 18.51 3.92
C LEU A 268 -15.43 18.72 4.01
N ILE A 269 -14.90 18.65 5.23
CA ILE A 269 -13.50 18.79 5.54
C ILE A 269 -13.11 17.85 6.66
N ALA A 270 -12.02 17.11 6.48
CA ALA A 270 -11.42 16.32 7.56
C ALA A 270 -10.39 17.16 8.31
N CYS A 271 -10.61 17.33 9.60
CA CYS A 271 -9.70 18.06 10.49
C CYS A 271 -8.45 17.24 10.83
N PRO A 272 -7.34 17.89 11.23
CA PRO A 272 -6.17 17.20 11.78
C PRO A 272 -6.57 16.35 13.02
N HIS A 273 -6.01 15.18 13.27
CA HIS A 273 -4.98 14.43 12.54
C HIS A 273 -5.55 13.05 12.15
N SER A 274 -6.78 13.02 11.66
CA SER A 274 -7.44 11.79 11.22
C SER A 274 -8.39 12.06 10.05
N PRO A 275 -8.43 11.20 9.01
CA PRO A 275 -9.32 11.41 7.87
C PRO A 275 -10.82 11.25 8.20
N ASP A 276 -11.17 10.67 9.34
CA ASP A 276 -12.56 10.55 9.82
C ASP A 276 -13.00 11.67 10.78
N ASN A 277 -12.12 12.62 11.09
CA ASN A 277 -12.47 13.80 11.88
C ASN A 277 -13.18 14.84 10.99
N VAL A 278 -14.34 14.47 10.47
CA VAL A 278 -15.05 15.18 9.41
C VAL A 278 -16.11 16.12 9.96
N VAL A 279 -16.08 17.37 9.49
CA VAL A 279 -17.08 18.40 9.76
C VAL A 279 -17.48 19.11 8.45
N SER A 280 -18.52 19.99 8.50
CA SER A 280 -18.83 20.84 7.35
C SER A 280 -17.79 21.94 7.18
N VAL A 281 -17.47 22.30 5.93
CA VAL A 281 -16.55 23.42 5.62
C VAL A 281 -17.03 24.71 6.27
N GLU A 282 -18.35 24.95 6.27
CA GLU A 282 -18.99 26.12 6.87
C GLU A 282 -18.62 26.31 8.35
N SER A 283 -18.47 25.20 9.11
CA SER A 283 -18.17 25.25 10.55
C SER A 283 -16.76 25.77 10.88
N LEU A 284 -15.87 25.79 9.90
CA LEU A 284 -14.48 26.25 10.05
C LEU A 284 -14.19 27.54 9.27
N LYS A 285 -15.23 28.21 8.75
CA LYS A 285 -15.12 29.44 7.99
C LYS A 285 -14.27 30.47 8.72
N GLY A 286 -13.35 31.13 7.97
CA GLY A 286 -12.47 32.16 8.50
C GLY A 286 -11.17 31.63 9.14
N THR A 287 -10.96 30.31 9.19
CA THR A 287 -9.69 29.76 9.62
C THR A 287 -8.63 30.08 8.55
N ARG A 288 -7.57 30.79 8.92
CA ARG A 288 -6.47 31.17 8.02
C ARG A 288 -5.81 29.93 7.41
N VAL A 289 -5.44 30.04 6.13
CA VAL A 289 -4.76 28.98 5.37
C VAL A 289 -3.43 29.50 4.88
N ASP A 290 -2.34 28.77 5.13
CA ASP A 290 -0.99 29.10 4.69
C ASP A 290 -0.61 28.37 3.41
N GLN A 291 -1.15 27.16 3.20
CA GLN A 291 -0.77 26.28 2.09
C GLN A 291 -1.95 25.50 1.55
N VAL A 292 -1.98 25.32 0.22
CA VAL A 292 -2.96 24.48 -0.47
C VAL A 292 -2.25 23.53 -1.43
N CYS A 293 -2.58 22.23 -1.39
CA CYS A 293 -2.06 21.22 -2.31
C CYS A 293 -3.22 20.51 -3.02
N ILE A 294 -3.24 20.56 -4.34
CA ILE A 294 -4.23 19.88 -5.18
C ILE A 294 -3.54 18.81 -6.01
N GLY A 295 -4.06 17.58 -5.98
CA GLY A 295 -3.49 16.45 -6.72
C GLY A 295 -3.49 15.17 -5.91
N SER A 296 -2.38 14.44 -5.94
CA SER A 296 -2.16 13.08 -5.45
C SER A 296 -2.99 12.02 -6.20
N CYS A 297 -2.88 10.76 -5.82
CA CYS A 297 -3.68 9.69 -6.42
C CYS A 297 -5.19 9.85 -6.20
N THR A 298 -5.60 10.76 -5.32
CA THR A 298 -7.01 10.98 -4.95
C THR A 298 -7.73 11.93 -5.91
N ASN A 299 -7.14 13.10 -6.21
CA ASN A 299 -7.79 14.16 -7.00
C ASN A 299 -6.79 14.79 -7.98
N SER A 300 -6.36 14.05 -8.97
CA SER A 300 -5.39 14.50 -9.99
C SER A 300 -5.77 14.11 -11.42
N SER A 301 -6.99 13.62 -11.61
CA SER A 301 -7.52 13.25 -12.93
C SER A 301 -7.66 14.47 -13.83
N LEU A 302 -7.81 14.25 -15.15
CA LEU A 302 -8.11 15.32 -16.08
C LEU A 302 -9.36 16.10 -15.67
N TYR A 303 -10.40 15.39 -15.20
CA TYR A 303 -11.64 16.00 -14.74
C TYR A 303 -11.42 16.96 -13.57
N ASP A 304 -10.68 16.51 -12.54
CA ASP A 304 -10.34 17.37 -11.40
C ASP A 304 -9.54 18.59 -11.84
N MET A 305 -8.52 18.40 -12.67
CA MET A 305 -7.61 19.48 -13.09
C MET A 305 -8.30 20.50 -13.98
N LEU A 306 -9.19 20.09 -14.87
CA LEU A 306 -9.99 21.01 -15.69
C LEU A 306 -10.93 21.86 -14.84
N LYS A 307 -11.56 21.29 -13.82
CA LYS A 307 -12.38 22.04 -12.86
C LYS A 307 -11.56 23.06 -12.08
N VAL A 308 -10.38 22.64 -11.57
CA VAL A 308 -9.45 23.52 -10.87
C VAL A 308 -9.02 24.68 -11.76
N ALA A 309 -8.63 24.41 -13.01
CA ALA A 309 -8.24 25.44 -13.98
C ALA A 309 -9.38 26.42 -14.26
N ALA A 310 -10.60 25.90 -14.48
CA ALA A 310 -11.77 26.73 -14.75
C ALA A 310 -12.15 27.62 -13.56
N LEU A 311 -12.00 27.13 -12.32
CA LEU A 311 -12.24 27.93 -11.11
C LEU A 311 -11.16 28.99 -10.87
N LEU A 312 -9.91 28.75 -11.28
CA LEU A 312 -8.78 29.68 -11.16
C LEU A 312 -8.71 30.71 -12.30
N LYS A 313 -9.36 30.42 -13.43
CA LYS A 313 -9.28 31.25 -14.64
C LYS A 313 -9.58 32.72 -14.38
N GLY A 314 -8.63 33.60 -14.75
CA GLY A 314 -8.76 35.04 -14.58
C GLY A 314 -8.71 35.52 -13.12
N LYS A 315 -8.32 34.66 -12.18
CA LYS A 315 -8.18 34.96 -10.76
C LYS A 315 -6.75 34.78 -10.30
N THR A 316 -6.38 35.44 -9.21
CA THR A 316 -5.06 35.30 -8.56
C THR A 316 -5.27 34.83 -7.13
N ILE A 317 -4.46 33.85 -6.71
CA ILE A 317 -4.48 33.36 -5.32
C ILE A 317 -3.99 34.46 -4.35
N ARG A 318 -4.39 34.33 -3.09
CA ARG A 318 -3.92 35.26 -2.04
C ARG A 318 -2.39 35.19 -1.91
N PRO A 319 -1.72 36.34 -1.76
CA PRO A 319 -0.25 36.37 -1.67
C PRO A 319 0.31 35.63 -0.44
N GLU A 320 -0.50 35.47 0.60
CA GLU A 320 -0.15 34.73 1.81
C GLU A 320 -0.25 33.22 1.67
N VAL A 321 -0.90 32.72 0.59
CA VAL A 321 -1.14 31.29 0.38
C VAL A 321 -0.16 30.74 -0.64
N SER A 322 0.48 29.63 -0.31
CA SER A 322 1.26 28.84 -1.27
C SER A 322 0.40 27.74 -1.86
N LEU A 323 0.11 27.80 -3.16
CA LEU A 323 -0.67 26.77 -3.88
C LEU A 323 0.25 25.92 -4.74
N SER A 324 0.13 24.58 -4.60
CA SER A 324 0.72 23.61 -5.54
C SER A 324 -0.34 22.75 -6.20
N ILE A 325 -0.10 22.40 -7.46
CA ILE A 325 -0.97 21.52 -8.26
C ILE A 325 -0.08 20.44 -8.88
N SER A 326 -0.44 19.16 -8.67
CA SER A 326 0.23 17.99 -9.25
C SER A 326 -0.76 17.22 -10.12
N PRO A 327 -0.68 17.33 -11.46
CA PRO A 327 -1.49 16.49 -12.36
C PRO A 327 -1.14 15.01 -12.18
N GLY A 328 -2.12 14.12 -12.42
CA GLY A 328 -1.98 12.70 -12.12
C GLY A 328 -1.06 11.93 -13.08
N SER A 329 -0.98 12.39 -14.33
CA SER A 329 -0.17 11.73 -15.33
C SER A 329 0.34 12.70 -16.39
N LYS A 330 1.33 12.26 -17.17
CA LYS A 330 1.82 12.95 -18.36
C LYS A 330 0.66 13.20 -19.35
N GLN A 331 -0.25 12.25 -19.50
CA GLN A 331 -1.44 12.40 -20.34
C GLN A 331 -2.28 13.58 -19.87
N VAL A 332 -2.61 13.64 -18.59
CA VAL A 332 -3.36 14.75 -17.98
C VAL A 332 -2.64 16.08 -18.19
N LEU A 333 -1.34 16.15 -17.87
CA LEU A 333 -0.55 17.38 -17.99
C LEU A 333 -0.49 17.86 -19.46
N THR A 334 -0.30 16.95 -20.40
CA THR A 334 -0.26 17.28 -21.84
C THR A 334 -1.60 17.81 -22.33
N MET A 335 -2.71 17.19 -21.92
CA MET A 335 -4.05 17.63 -22.30
C MET A 335 -4.42 18.99 -21.70
N LEU A 336 -3.97 19.28 -20.47
CA LEU A 336 -4.10 20.61 -19.85
C LEU A 336 -3.32 21.68 -20.62
N ALA A 337 -2.12 21.33 -21.12
CA ALA A 337 -1.32 22.23 -21.95
C ALA A 337 -2.01 22.49 -23.30
N ASP A 338 -2.51 21.46 -23.95
CA ASP A 338 -3.14 21.54 -25.27
C ASP A 338 -4.42 22.41 -25.26
N CYS A 339 -5.23 22.35 -24.20
CA CYS A 339 -6.46 23.14 -24.09
C CYS A 339 -6.28 24.52 -23.42
N GLY A 340 -5.06 24.87 -23.01
CA GLY A 340 -4.76 26.15 -22.35
C GLY A 340 -5.05 26.17 -20.84
N ALA A 341 -5.62 25.13 -20.26
CA ALA A 341 -5.93 25.05 -18.82
C ALA A 341 -4.67 25.16 -17.94
N LEU A 342 -3.52 24.63 -18.41
CA LEU A 342 -2.25 24.78 -17.72
C LEU A 342 -1.82 26.25 -17.62
N SER A 343 -2.08 27.05 -18.67
CA SER A 343 -1.80 28.49 -18.66
C SER A 343 -2.67 29.23 -17.64
N ASP A 344 -3.95 28.88 -17.53
CA ASP A 344 -4.86 29.46 -16.54
C ASP A 344 -4.40 29.13 -15.11
N ILE A 345 -3.95 27.88 -14.86
CA ILE A 345 -3.38 27.45 -13.57
C ILE A 345 -2.14 28.30 -13.22
N LEU A 346 -1.18 28.41 -14.15
CA LEU A 346 0.06 29.16 -13.92
C LEU A 346 -0.20 30.67 -13.70
N ALA A 347 -1.11 31.24 -14.48
CA ALA A 347 -1.49 32.65 -14.37
C ALA A 347 -2.12 33.00 -13.01
N SER A 348 -2.74 32.02 -12.33
CA SER A 348 -3.29 32.23 -10.99
C SER A 348 -2.26 32.41 -9.90
N GLY A 349 -0.97 32.11 -10.15
CA GLY A 349 0.11 32.08 -9.17
C GLY A 349 0.38 30.70 -8.56
N ALA A 350 -0.27 29.66 -9.05
CA ALA A 350 -0.03 28.28 -8.60
C ALA A 350 1.33 27.74 -9.10
N ARG A 351 1.98 26.94 -8.27
CA ARG A 351 3.12 26.12 -8.68
C ARG A 351 2.61 24.80 -9.26
N VAL A 352 3.11 24.42 -10.42
CA VAL A 352 2.88 23.08 -10.97
C VAL A 352 4.04 22.19 -10.56
N LEU A 353 3.74 21.10 -9.88
CA LEU A 353 4.70 20.08 -9.49
C LEU A 353 4.67 18.90 -10.48
N GLU A 354 5.63 18.01 -10.35
CA GLU A 354 5.68 16.78 -11.16
C GLU A 354 4.44 15.91 -10.97
N CYS A 355 4.16 15.07 -11.97
CA CYS A 355 3.13 14.04 -11.93
C CYS A 355 3.61 12.89 -11.01
N ALA A 356 3.58 13.11 -9.69
CA ALA A 356 4.21 12.25 -8.70
C ALA A 356 3.46 12.24 -7.36
N CYS A 357 3.73 11.24 -6.53
CA CYS A 357 3.13 11.07 -5.20
C CYS A 357 3.93 11.76 -4.07
N GLY A 358 5.14 12.23 -4.33
CA GLY A 358 6.06 12.80 -3.33
C GLY A 358 5.48 13.87 -2.40
N PRO A 359 4.70 14.84 -2.87
CA PRO A 359 4.10 15.89 -2.02
C PRO A 359 3.19 15.33 -0.92
N CYS A 360 2.65 14.11 -1.08
CA CYS A 360 1.80 13.46 -0.08
C CYS A 360 2.54 13.19 1.25
N ILE A 361 3.84 12.99 1.18
CA ILE A 361 4.73 12.80 2.33
C ILE A 361 5.63 14.02 2.60
N GLY A 362 5.32 15.15 1.97
CA GLY A 362 6.05 16.42 2.16
C GLY A 362 7.25 16.60 1.24
N MET A 363 7.53 15.68 0.31
CA MET A 363 8.63 15.87 -0.64
C MET A 363 8.32 17.03 -1.60
N GLY A 364 9.18 18.03 -1.61
CA GLY A 364 9.06 19.22 -2.45
C GLY A 364 8.01 20.25 -2.01
N PHE A 365 7.09 19.90 -1.09
CA PHE A 365 6.04 20.80 -0.62
C PHE A 365 5.50 20.41 0.76
N SER A 366 6.24 20.77 1.82
CA SER A 366 5.82 20.58 3.22
C SER A 366 5.15 21.84 3.77
N PRO A 367 4.23 21.73 4.75
CA PRO A 367 3.73 22.89 5.50
C PRO A 367 4.87 23.55 6.29
N ASN A 368 4.76 24.85 6.54
CA ASN A 368 5.61 25.50 7.54
C ASN A 368 5.26 25.02 8.96
N SER A 369 6.12 25.29 9.94
CA SER A 369 5.87 24.96 11.36
C SER A 369 4.56 25.57 11.84
N GLY A 370 3.68 24.74 12.42
CA GLY A 370 2.34 25.13 12.85
C GLY A 370 1.38 25.57 11.72
N GLY A 371 1.80 25.50 10.46
CA GLY A 371 1.05 26.01 9.31
C GLY A 371 -0.19 25.20 9.00
N VAL A 372 -1.24 25.88 8.55
CA VAL A 372 -2.51 25.29 8.10
C VAL A 372 -2.42 24.96 6.62
N SER A 373 -2.48 23.67 6.29
CA SER A 373 -2.41 23.15 4.91
C SER A 373 -3.69 22.42 4.52
N LEU A 374 -4.38 22.88 3.48
CA LEU A 374 -5.51 22.19 2.89
C LEU A 374 -5.05 21.32 1.73
N ARG A 375 -5.39 20.03 1.76
CA ARG A 375 -4.93 19.06 0.76
C ARG A 375 -6.09 18.22 0.20
N THR A 376 -6.08 17.99 -1.10
CA THR A 376 -7.03 17.05 -1.73
C THR A 376 -6.57 15.60 -1.59
N PHE A 377 -5.59 15.35 -0.77
CA PHE A 377 -4.94 14.06 -0.52
C PHE A 377 -5.81 13.16 0.35
N ASN A 378 -5.30 11.99 0.71
CA ASN A 378 -6.07 10.97 1.41
C ASN A 378 -5.73 10.82 2.90
N ARG A 379 -4.57 11.33 3.36
CA ARG A 379 -4.07 11.19 4.74
C ARG A 379 -3.61 12.51 5.33
N ASN A 380 -3.94 12.72 6.61
CA ASN A 380 -3.60 13.92 7.37
C ASN A 380 -3.08 13.59 8.78
N PHE A 381 -2.48 12.42 8.97
CA PHE A 381 -1.87 12.05 10.25
C PHE A 381 -0.79 13.04 10.66
N GLU A 382 -0.54 13.17 11.96
CA GLU A 382 0.51 14.02 12.51
C GLU A 382 1.87 13.76 11.85
N GLY A 383 2.53 14.79 11.37
CA GLY A 383 3.82 14.68 10.68
C GLY A 383 3.80 14.08 9.28
N ARG A 384 2.67 13.57 8.80
CA ARG A 384 2.56 12.87 7.50
C ARG A 384 3.10 13.70 6.34
N SER A 385 2.87 15.00 6.34
CA SER A 385 3.24 15.88 5.23
C SER A 385 4.61 16.55 5.40
N GLY A 386 5.49 15.97 6.22
CA GLY A 386 6.88 16.41 6.39
C GLY A 386 7.12 17.38 7.56
N THR A 387 6.06 17.96 8.12
CA THR A 387 6.14 18.89 9.27
C THR A 387 5.31 18.33 10.42
N LYS A 388 5.95 18.11 11.57
CA LYS A 388 5.34 17.40 12.71
C LYS A 388 4.11 18.13 13.26
N ASP A 389 4.18 19.43 13.44
CA ASP A 389 3.14 20.29 14.01
C ASP A 389 2.23 20.95 12.94
N GLY A 390 2.40 20.59 11.67
CA GLY A 390 1.57 21.07 10.57
C GLY A 390 0.11 20.61 10.72
N GLN A 391 -0.82 21.57 10.58
CA GLN A 391 -2.26 21.33 10.67
C GLN A 391 -2.81 21.00 9.28
N VAL A 392 -2.87 19.70 8.95
CA VAL A 392 -3.29 19.23 7.64
C VAL A 392 -4.76 18.86 7.62
N TYR A 393 -5.50 19.49 6.73
CA TYR A 393 -6.92 19.23 6.46
C TYR A 393 -7.11 18.54 5.12
N LEU A 394 -8.11 17.66 5.01
CA LEU A 394 -8.47 17.02 3.73
C LEU A 394 -9.76 17.64 3.21
N VAL A 395 -9.71 18.06 1.95
CA VAL A 395 -10.82 18.79 1.29
C VAL A 395 -10.98 18.35 -0.17
N SER A 396 -12.10 18.73 -0.79
CA SER A 396 -12.29 18.65 -2.24
C SER A 396 -11.42 19.65 -3.00
N PRO A 397 -11.14 19.44 -4.29
CA PRO A 397 -10.45 20.43 -5.14
C PRO A 397 -11.13 21.79 -5.14
N GLU A 398 -12.46 21.83 -5.15
CA GLU A 398 -13.26 23.06 -5.17
C GLU A 398 -13.08 23.85 -3.85
N THR A 399 -13.13 23.18 -2.70
CA THR A 399 -12.85 23.79 -1.39
C THR A 399 -11.41 24.27 -1.30
N ALA A 400 -10.45 23.51 -1.84
CA ALA A 400 -9.04 23.88 -1.89
C ALA A 400 -8.82 25.16 -2.71
N VAL A 401 -9.44 25.28 -3.90
CA VAL A 401 -9.39 26.50 -4.72
C VAL A 401 -10.03 27.68 -4.01
N ALA A 402 -11.18 27.50 -3.38
CA ALA A 402 -11.84 28.55 -2.62
C ALA A 402 -10.92 29.11 -1.53
N ALA A 403 -10.26 28.24 -0.77
CA ALA A 403 -9.31 28.64 0.26
C ALA A 403 -8.07 29.35 -0.31
N ALA A 404 -7.54 28.90 -1.46
CA ALA A 404 -6.41 29.55 -2.11
C ALA A 404 -6.74 30.98 -2.58
N LEU A 405 -7.97 31.22 -3.01
CA LEU A 405 -8.44 32.52 -3.48
C LEU A 405 -8.78 33.49 -2.34
N THR A 406 -9.21 32.99 -1.19
CA THR A 406 -9.63 33.84 -0.06
C THR A 406 -8.60 33.97 1.04
N GLY A 407 -7.67 33.01 1.18
CA GLY A 407 -6.68 32.93 2.26
C GLY A 407 -7.22 32.29 3.56
N GLU A 408 -8.43 31.79 3.52
CA GLU A 408 -9.12 31.17 4.67
C GLU A 408 -10.00 29.99 4.23
N ILE A 409 -10.36 29.12 5.17
CA ILE A 409 -11.33 28.05 4.90
C ILE A 409 -12.64 28.70 4.51
N THR A 410 -13.09 28.42 3.29
CA THR A 410 -14.24 29.07 2.66
C THR A 410 -15.13 28.03 2.00
N ASP A 411 -16.44 28.16 2.17
CA ASP A 411 -17.42 27.35 1.44
C ASP A 411 -17.29 27.62 -0.07
N PRO A 412 -16.95 26.60 -0.89
CA PRO A 412 -16.74 26.80 -2.31
C PRO A 412 -18.00 27.30 -3.04
N MET A 413 -19.20 27.09 -2.49
CA MET A 413 -20.46 27.62 -3.05
C MET A 413 -20.47 29.17 -3.10
N LEU A 414 -19.63 29.83 -2.32
CA LEU A 414 -19.47 31.30 -2.36
C LEU A 414 -18.66 31.79 -3.57
N LEU A 415 -18.06 30.90 -4.35
CA LEU A 415 -17.34 31.27 -5.59
C LEU A 415 -18.27 31.68 -6.75
N GLY A 416 -19.58 31.51 -6.61
CA GLY A 416 -20.58 31.83 -7.62
C GLY A 416 -21.08 30.59 -8.38
N GLU A 417 -21.18 30.69 -9.69
CA GLU A 417 -21.62 29.56 -10.51
C GLU A 417 -20.48 28.58 -10.78
N MET A 418 -20.77 27.28 -10.70
CA MET A 418 -19.80 26.25 -11.03
C MET A 418 -19.50 26.27 -12.55
N PRO A 419 -18.23 26.48 -12.96
CA PRO A 419 -17.90 26.43 -14.37
C PRO A 419 -18.21 25.06 -14.97
N LYS A 420 -18.81 25.05 -16.17
CA LYS A 420 -19.01 23.82 -16.93
C LYS A 420 -17.68 23.35 -17.51
N VAL A 421 -17.36 22.09 -17.27
CA VAL A 421 -16.20 21.42 -17.81
C VAL A 421 -16.65 20.32 -18.76
N GLU A 422 -16.19 20.40 -20.00
CA GLU A 422 -16.46 19.37 -21.00
C GLU A 422 -15.27 18.41 -21.08
N MET A 423 -15.55 17.13 -20.89
CA MET A 423 -14.56 16.10 -21.06
C MET A 423 -14.42 15.73 -22.54
N PRO A 424 -13.19 15.57 -23.06
CA PRO A 424 -13.00 15.13 -24.43
C PRO A 424 -13.52 13.70 -24.64
N GLN A 425 -14.06 13.43 -25.85
CA GLN A 425 -14.55 12.09 -26.21
C GLN A 425 -13.42 11.07 -26.38
N ALA A 426 -12.21 11.54 -26.68
CA ALA A 426 -11.00 10.72 -26.82
C ALA A 426 -9.86 11.43 -26.09
N PHE A 427 -9.08 10.67 -25.33
CA PHE A 427 -7.90 11.18 -24.65
C PHE A 427 -6.68 11.11 -25.56
N LYS A 428 -5.70 11.97 -25.29
CA LYS A 428 -4.42 11.99 -26.02
C LYS A 428 -3.49 10.92 -25.48
N ILE A 429 -3.51 9.77 -26.13
CA ILE A 429 -2.73 8.61 -25.70
C ILE A 429 -1.27 8.77 -26.16
N ASP A 430 -0.35 8.66 -25.22
CA ASP A 430 1.10 8.63 -25.48
C ASP A 430 1.80 7.68 -24.53
N ASP A 431 2.03 6.46 -24.98
CA ASP A 431 2.68 5.40 -24.22
C ASP A 431 4.22 5.45 -24.28
N SER A 432 4.82 6.51 -24.82
CA SER A 432 6.28 6.63 -24.94
C SER A 432 7.06 6.59 -23.62
N ALA A 433 6.38 6.88 -22.51
CA ALA A 433 6.95 6.77 -21.17
C ALA A 433 6.72 5.40 -20.49
N ILE A 434 6.06 4.47 -21.19
CA ILE A 434 5.85 3.09 -20.75
C ILE A 434 6.78 2.19 -21.55
N ILE A 435 7.79 1.61 -20.90
CA ILE A 435 8.77 0.74 -21.54
C ILE A 435 8.27 -0.70 -21.43
N PRO A 436 8.06 -1.40 -22.55
CA PRO A 436 7.69 -2.81 -22.50
C PRO A 436 8.87 -3.68 -22.03
N PRO A 437 8.59 -4.90 -21.50
CA PRO A 437 9.64 -5.85 -21.16
C PRO A 437 10.39 -6.34 -22.41
N ALA A 438 11.62 -6.80 -22.19
CA ALA A 438 12.38 -7.48 -23.24
C ALA A 438 11.74 -8.80 -23.65
N GLN A 439 11.97 -9.21 -24.91
CA GLN A 439 11.59 -10.56 -25.34
C GLN A 439 12.42 -11.60 -24.58
N PRO A 440 11.92 -12.83 -24.36
CA PRO A 440 12.59 -13.85 -23.56
C PRO A 440 14.06 -14.12 -23.97
N GLU A 441 14.35 -14.12 -25.26
CA GLU A 441 15.68 -14.38 -25.81
C GLU A 441 16.66 -13.25 -25.49
N GLU A 442 16.21 -11.99 -25.53
CA GLU A 442 16.99 -10.81 -25.13
C GLU A 442 17.16 -10.77 -23.61
N ALA A 443 16.08 -11.05 -22.88
CA ALA A 443 16.03 -10.95 -21.42
C ALA A 443 17.09 -11.81 -20.71
N ALA A 444 17.39 -13.01 -21.23
CA ALA A 444 18.37 -13.93 -20.67
C ALA A 444 19.76 -13.30 -20.53
N ASN A 445 20.14 -12.41 -21.43
CA ASN A 445 21.45 -11.77 -21.50
C ASN A 445 21.50 -10.38 -20.84
N LEU A 446 20.38 -9.89 -20.30
CA LEU A 446 20.36 -8.58 -19.67
C LEU A 446 21.00 -8.61 -18.29
N GLU A 447 21.88 -7.65 -18.04
CA GLU A 447 22.47 -7.38 -16.75
C GLU A 447 21.50 -6.58 -15.86
N ILE A 448 21.48 -6.93 -14.57
CA ILE A 448 20.77 -6.16 -13.56
C ILE A 448 21.70 -5.06 -13.03
N LEU A 449 21.26 -3.82 -13.17
CA LEU A 449 22.04 -2.65 -12.75
C LEU A 449 21.80 -2.35 -11.28
N ARG A 450 22.80 -2.62 -10.42
CA ARG A 450 22.72 -2.35 -8.99
C ARG A 450 23.61 -1.19 -8.60
N GLY A 451 23.04 -0.24 -7.87
CA GLY A 451 23.81 0.75 -7.15
C GLY A 451 24.51 0.15 -5.91
N PRO A 452 25.49 0.86 -5.34
CA PRO A 452 26.29 0.35 -4.21
C PRO A 452 25.45 0.05 -2.96
N ASN A 453 24.28 0.66 -2.82
CA ASN A 453 23.36 0.48 -1.70
C ASN A 453 22.37 -0.69 -1.89
N ILE A 454 22.24 -1.24 -3.10
CA ILE A 454 21.32 -2.36 -3.40
C ILE A 454 22.09 -3.67 -3.26
N LYS A 455 21.80 -4.41 -2.19
CA LYS A 455 22.45 -5.66 -1.85
C LYS A 455 21.55 -6.85 -2.12
N GLU A 456 22.16 -8.03 -2.28
CA GLU A 456 21.41 -9.27 -2.43
C GLU A 456 20.49 -9.53 -1.24
N PHE A 457 19.34 -10.11 -1.52
CA PHE A 457 18.37 -10.48 -0.49
C PHE A 457 18.93 -11.62 0.39
N PRO A 458 18.71 -11.59 1.72
CA PRO A 458 19.19 -12.64 2.62
C PRO A 458 18.65 -14.01 2.24
N GLN A 459 19.57 -15.00 2.15
CA GLN A 459 19.19 -16.37 1.85
C GLN A 459 18.92 -17.16 3.14
N SER A 460 17.70 -17.65 3.26
CA SER A 460 17.32 -18.58 4.34
C SER A 460 17.82 -20.00 4.04
N ARG A 461 17.83 -20.86 5.06
CA ARG A 461 18.09 -22.31 4.94
C ARG A 461 16.83 -23.09 5.32
N PRO A 462 16.61 -24.27 4.75
CA PRO A 462 15.60 -25.20 5.25
C PRO A 462 15.73 -25.40 6.77
N GLN A 463 14.59 -25.54 7.44
CA GLN A 463 14.63 -25.91 8.85
C GLN A 463 15.08 -27.37 8.96
N GLU A 464 16.08 -27.63 9.78
CA GLU A 464 16.57 -28.98 10.06
C GLU A 464 15.74 -29.63 11.19
N ASP A 465 15.78 -30.96 11.30
CA ASP A 465 15.05 -31.68 12.36
C ASP A 465 15.68 -31.53 13.74
N VAL A 466 16.95 -31.07 13.78
CA VAL A 466 17.68 -30.70 14.99
C VAL A 466 18.29 -29.32 14.80
N LEU A 467 18.08 -28.44 15.76
CA LEU A 467 18.72 -27.13 15.82
C LEU A 467 19.48 -26.99 17.14
N GLU A 468 20.79 -26.88 17.08
CA GLU A 468 21.63 -26.54 18.23
C GLU A 468 22.35 -25.23 17.98
N ALA A 469 22.14 -24.24 18.84
CA ALA A 469 22.69 -22.92 18.68
C ALA A 469 22.79 -22.16 20.01
N PRO A 470 23.72 -21.19 20.15
CA PRO A 470 23.80 -20.34 21.31
C PRO A 470 22.60 -19.37 21.37
N LEU A 471 22.13 -19.10 22.57
CA LEU A 471 21.21 -18.02 22.90
C LEU A 471 22.00 -16.70 22.92
N VAL A 472 21.95 -15.96 21.81
CA VAL A 472 22.75 -14.73 21.65
C VAL A 472 22.08 -13.49 22.24
N LEU A 473 20.77 -13.55 22.48
CA LEU A 473 20.03 -12.43 23.05
C LEU A 473 18.82 -12.91 23.86
N LYS A 474 18.71 -12.43 25.10
CA LYS A 474 17.53 -12.56 25.94
C LYS A 474 16.95 -11.17 26.20
N VAL A 475 15.68 -10.96 25.83
CA VAL A 475 14.98 -9.68 25.99
C VAL A 475 13.67 -9.85 26.75
N GLY A 476 13.22 -8.80 27.42
CA GLY A 476 12.01 -8.80 28.24
C GLY A 476 10.71 -8.77 27.44
N ASP A 477 9.65 -8.32 28.11
CA ASP A 477 8.31 -8.19 27.55
C ASP A 477 8.17 -6.96 26.63
N ASN A 478 7.15 -6.98 25.77
CA ASN A 478 6.75 -5.85 24.91
C ASN A 478 7.84 -5.35 23.95
N ILE A 479 8.65 -6.26 23.41
CA ILE A 479 9.59 -5.93 22.34
C ILE A 479 8.81 -5.54 21.08
N THR A 480 9.06 -4.33 20.60
CA THR A 480 8.42 -3.81 19.40
C THR A 480 9.26 -4.11 18.16
N THR A 481 8.64 -4.01 16.98
CA THR A 481 9.37 -4.08 15.71
C THR A 481 10.42 -2.95 15.57
N ASP A 482 10.23 -1.81 16.26
CA ASP A 482 11.24 -0.75 16.34
C ASP A 482 12.42 -1.08 17.27
N HIS A 483 12.21 -1.87 18.32
CA HIS A 483 13.30 -2.40 19.12
C HIS A 483 14.14 -3.41 18.33
N ILE A 484 13.48 -4.25 17.49
CA ILE A 484 14.18 -5.24 16.66
C ILE A 484 14.93 -4.55 15.53
N MET A 485 14.26 -3.68 14.78
CA MET A 485 14.83 -2.92 13.67
C MET A 485 14.26 -1.50 13.61
N PRO A 486 15.02 -0.50 14.07
CA PRO A 486 14.60 0.90 14.02
C PRO A 486 14.27 1.36 12.59
N ALA A 487 13.32 2.30 12.44
CA ALA A 487 12.88 2.81 11.14
C ALA A 487 12.87 4.35 11.09
N GLY A 488 13.83 4.99 11.69
CA GLY A 488 14.01 6.44 11.62
C GLY A 488 14.48 6.92 10.24
N SER A 489 14.36 8.22 9.97
CA SER A 489 14.72 8.85 8.69
C SER A 489 16.16 8.58 8.25
N LYS A 490 17.07 8.35 9.19
CA LYS A 490 18.48 7.99 8.93
C LYS A 490 18.67 6.55 8.43
N ILE A 491 17.70 5.67 8.66
CA ILE A 491 17.77 4.23 8.37
C ILE A 491 16.97 3.89 7.12
N LEU A 492 15.85 4.58 6.89
CA LEU A 492 14.96 4.35 5.75
C LEU A 492 15.65 4.33 4.37
N PRO A 493 16.66 5.16 4.06
CA PRO A 493 17.36 5.11 2.77
C PRO A 493 18.10 3.79 2.51
N TYR A 494 18.41 3.02 3.56
CA TYR A 494 19.16 1.76 3.48
C TYR A 494 18.28 0.51 3.47
N ARG A 495 16.96 0.62 3.27
CA ARG A 495 16.02 -0.51 3.38
C ARG A 495 16.35 -1.70 2.47
N SER A 496 16.98 -1.47 1.32
CA SER A 496 17.46 -2.52 0.40
C SER A 496 18.88 -3.02 0.71
N ASN A 497 19.50 -2.54 1.80
CA ASN A 497 20.84 -2.91 2.23
C ASN A 497 20.80 -3.61 3.59
N ILE A 498 20.29 -4.85 3.62
CA ILE A 498 20.19 -5.64 4.85
C ILE A 498 21.53 -5.78 5.59
N PRO A 499 22.68 -6.00 4.91
CA PRO A 499 23.98 -5.99 5.55
C PRO A 499 24.28 -4.71 6.34
N HIS A 500 23.93 -3.53 5.81
CA HIS A 500 24.08 -2.26 6.51
C HIS A 500 23.09 -2.15 7.67
N LEU A 501 21.83 -2.49 7.44
CA LEU A 501 20.80 -2.47 8.47
C LEU A 501 21.11 -3.37 9.66
N SER A 502 21.83 -4.46 9.43
CA SER A 502 22.17 -5.44 10.48
C SER A 502 22.93 -4.83 11.65
N GLN A 503 23.65 -3.73 11.43
CA GLN A 503 24.41 -3.03 12.47
C GLN A 503 23.49 -2.36 13.52
N PHE A 504 22.23 -2.11 13.19
CA PHE A 504 21.26 -1.43 14.05
C PHE A 504 20.28 -2.40 14.73
N CYS A 505 20.37 -3.70 14.39
CA CYS A 505 19.47 -4.73 14.90
C CYS A 505 19.56 -4.83 16.44
N PHE A 506 18.45 -4.66 17.12
CA PHE A 506 18.34 -4.61 18.58
C PHE A 506 19.23 -3.56 19.26
N GLY A 507 19.77 -2.60 18.51
CA GLY A 507 20.69 -1.59 19.07
C GLY A 507 20.16 -0.77 20.24
N VAL A 508 18.83 -0.65 20.39
CA VAL A 508 18.20 -0.01 21.55
C VAL A 508 18.09 -0.94 22.77
N CYS A 509 18.25 -2.26 22.58
CA CYS A 509 18.21 -3.27 23.65
C CYS A 509 19.63 -3.71 24.06
N ASP A 510 20.49 -3.93 23.06
CA ASP A 510 21.85 -4.40 23.23
C ASP A 510 22.69 -4.09 21.96
N GLU A 511 23.50 -3.07 22.03
CA GLU A 511 24.35 -2.61 20.92
C GLU A 511 25.36 -3.67 20.42
N THR A 512 25.67 -4.65 21.25
CA THR A 512 26.64 -5.71 20.92
C THR A 512 26.01 -6.95 20.26
N PHE A 513 24.68 -7.02 20.22
CA PHE A 513 23.94 -8.14 19.62
C PHE A 513 24.36 -8.45 18.17
N PRO A 514 24.48 -7.46 17.24
CA PRO A 514 24.83 -7.77 15.86
C PRO A 514 26.19 -8.47 15.72
N GLN A 515 27.15 -8.07 16.54
CA GLN A 515 28.47 -8.69 16.52
C GLN A 515 28.41 -10.13 17.03
N ARG A 516 27.78 -10.37 18.21
CA ARG A 516 27.64 -11.72 18.77
C ARG A 516 26.92 -12.67 17.84
N ALA A 517 25.82 -12.20 17.21
CA ALA A 517 25.06 -13.01 16.27
C ALA A 517 25.90 -13.41 15.05
N LYS A 518 26.69 -12.47 14.48
CA LYS A 518 27.62 -12.77 13.37
C LYS A 518 28.70 -13.77 13.77
N GLU A 519 29.28 -13.62 14.95
CA GLU A 519 30.32 -14.54 15.47
C GLU A 519 29.75 -15.95 15.70
N ALA A 520 28.51 -16.05 16.14
CA ALA A 520 27.81 -17.32 16.34
C ALA A 520 27.46 -18.01 15.00
N GLY A 521 27.22 -17.24 13.93
CA GLY A 521 26.83 -17.73 12.61
C GLY A 521 25.43 -18.38 12.56
N GLN A 522 25.01 -19.06 13.62
CA GLN A 522 23.66 -19.62 13.83
C GLN A 522 23.25 -19.37 15.28
N SER A 523 22.04 -18.90 15.52
CA SER A 523 21.65 -18.44 16.86
C SER A 523 20.16 -18.56 17.15
N ILE A 524 19.82 -18.44 18.43
CA ILE A 524 18.48 -18.39 18.98
C ILE A 524 18.32 -17.08 19.76
N ILE A 525 17.12 -16.49 19.70
CA ILE A 525 16.70 -15.36 20.54
C ILE A 525 15.62 -15.84 21.50
N VAL A 526 15.68 -15.39 22.77
CA VAL A 526 14.62 -15.60 23.76
C VAL A 526 14.01 -14.25 24.13
N GLY A 527 12.68 -14.15 24.08
CA GLY A 527 11.91 -12.95 24.43
C GLY A 527 10.82 -13.20 25.45
N GLY A 528 10.33 -12.13 26.06
CA GLY A 528 9.22 -12.16 26.99
C GLY A 528 7.85 -12.22 26.29
N ALA A 529 6.83 -11.65 26.95
CA ALA A 529 5.48 -11.59 26.42
C ALA A 529 5.31 -10.49 25.35
N ASN A 530 4.36 -10.71 24.42
CA ASN A 530 3.98 -9.74 23.38
C ASN A 530 5.16 -9.29 22.48
N TYR A 531 6.00 -10.24 22.07
CA TYR A 531 7.17 -9.98 21.24
C TYR A 531 6.77 -9.64 19.80
N GLY A 532 7.37 -8.59 19.22
CA GLY A 532 7.15 -8.16 17.84
C GLY A 532 5.92 -7.28 17.66
N GLN A 533 5.41 -6.64 18.71
CA GLN A 533 4.29 -5.69 18.60
C GLN A 533 4.66 -4.45 17.76
N GLY A 534 3.65 -3.79 17.20
CA GLY A 534 3.81 -2.56 16.42
C GLY A 534 3.54 -2.75 14.93
N SER A 535 4.27 -1.99 14.09
CA SER A 535 4.08 -2.00 12.64
C SER A 535 4.47 -3.34 12.01
N SER A 536 3.73 -3.75 10.97
CA SER A 536 4.12 -4.92 10.16
C SER A 536 5.37 -4.59 9.34
N ARG A 537 6.54 -4.97 9.86
CA ARG A 537 7.84 -4.76 9.21
C ARG A 537 8.53 -6.08 8.96
N GLU A 538 8.68 -6.44 7.71
CA GLU A 538 9.44 -7.62 7.31
C GLU A 538 10.91 -7.54 7.72
N HIS A 539 11.51 -6.34 7.73
CA HIS A 539 12.89 -6.11 8.18
C HIS A 539 13.14 -6.60 9.62
N ALA A 540 12.11 -6.60 10.48
CA ALA A 540 12.21 -7.16 11.84
C ALA A 540 12.36 -8.70 11.86
N ALA A 541 12.18 -9.38 10.73
CA ALA A 541 12.50 -10.79 10.54
C ALA A 541 13.71 -10.99 9.62
N LEU A 542 13.83 -10.20 8.54
CA LEU A 542 14.91 -10.34 7.56
C LEU A 542 16.30 -9.99 8.12
N VAL A 543 16.37 -8.97 8.98
CA VAL A 543 17.65 -8.56 9.57
C VAL A 543 18.16 -9.59 10.58
N PRO A 544 17.36 -10.09 11.54
CA PRO A 544 17.73 -11.26 12.35
C PRO A 544 18.10 -12.49 11.52
N LEU A 545 17.34 -12.80 10.45
CA LEU A 545 17.70 -13.89 9.53
C LEU A 545 19.11 -13.72 8.95
N TYR A 546 19.42 -12.53 8.45
CA TYR A 546 20.75 -12.21 7.92
C TYR A 546 21.86 -12.40 8.96
N LEU A 547 21.57 -12.11 10.23
CA LEU A 547 22.48 -12.33 11.36
C LEU A 547 22.55 -13.78 11.84
N GLY A 548 21.86 -14.71 11.16
CA GLY A 548 21.92 -16.14 11.48
C GLY A 548 20.90 -16.61 12.54
N VAL A 549 19.90 -15.80 12.89
CA VAL A 549 18.84 -16.23 13.81
C VAL A 549 17.97 -17.29 13.13
N ARG A 550 17.79 -18.45 13.81
CA ARG A 550 17.03 -19.62 13.28
C ARG A 550 15.71 -19.85 14.02
N ALA A 551 15.66 -19.49 15.28
CA ALA A 551 14.45 -19.59 16.09
C ALA A 551 14.34 -18.42 17.05
N VAL A 552 13.11 -18.03 17.33
CA VAL A 552 12.76 -17.07 18.38
C VAL A 552 11.80 -17.77 19.35
N ILE A 553 12.17 -17.82 20.62
CA ILE A 553 11.40 -18.50 21.68
C ILE A 553 10.88 -17.42 22.63
N THR A 554 9.58 -17.39 22.90
CA THR A 554 8.97 -16.31 23.71
C THR A 554 7.92 -16.83 24.68
N LYS A 555 7.49 -15.97 25.62
CA LYS A 555 6.26 -16.22 26.40
C LYS A 555 5.02 -16.07 25.52
N SER A 556 4.99 -15.08 24.61
CA SER A 556 3.95 -14.88 23.60
C SER A 556 4.39 -13.91 22.49
N PHE A 557 3.77 -14.01 21.31
CA PHE A 557 4.03 -13.16 20.15
C PHE A 557 2.87 -12.22 19.83
N ALA A 558 3.20 -11.08 19.23
CA ALA A 558 2.24 -10.32 18.43
C ALA A 558 1.96 -11.06 17.11
N ARG A 559 0.68 -11.22 16.75
CA ARG A 559 0.22 -12.09 15.64
C ARG A 559 0.92 -11.82 14.30
N ILE A 560 1.06 -10.56 13.92
CA ILE A 560 1.63 -10.18 12.62
C ILE A 560 3.10 -10.59 12.51
N HIS A 561 3.85 -10.49 13.60
CA HIS A 561 5.28 -10.81 13.60
C HIS A 561 5.56 -12.32 13.42
N VAL A 562 4.67 -13.18 13.93
CA VAL A 562 4.74 -14.64 13.69
C VAL A 562 4.76 -14.95 12.19
N ALA A 563 3.88 -14.33 11.42
CA ALA A 563 3.82 -14.53 9.98
C ALA A 563 5.13 -14.08 9.30
N ASN A 564 5.68 -12.93 9.69
CA ASN A 564 6.94 -12.42 9.14
C ASN A 564 8.12 -13.36 9.45
N LEU A 565 8.20 -13.90 10.67
CA LEU A 565 9.24 -14.87 11.04
C LEU A 565 9.14 -16.15 10.20
N ILE A 566 7.95 -16.73 10.07
CA ILE A 566 7.72 -17.95 9.27
C ILE A 566 8.07 -17.68 7.80
N ASN A 567 7.61 -16.57 7.22
CA ASN A 567 7.89 -16.21 5.84
C ASN A 567 9.39 -16.03 5.57
N ALA A 568 10.12 -15.52 6.54
CA ALA A 568 11.59 -15.42 6.48
C ALA A 568 12.31 -16.76 6.74
N GLY A 569 11.62 -17.77 7.27
CA GLY A 569 12.21 -19.08 7.62
C GLY A 569 12.80 -19.13 9.02
N ILE A 570 12.41 -18.23 9.90
CA ILE A 570 12.73 -18.27 11.33
C ILE A 570 11.57 -18.92 12.09
N MET A 571 11.86 -19.89 12.93
CA MET A 571 10.84 -20.65 13.66
C MET A 571 10.38 -19.91 14.93
N PRO A 572 9.11 -19.44 15.01
CA PRO A 572 8.56 -18.85 16.23
C PRO A 572 8.01 -19.92 17.15
N LEU A 573 8.49 -19.98 18.39
CA LEU A 573 8.09 -20.95 19.40
C LEU A 573 7.70 -20.25 20.70
N THR A 574 6.77 -20.85 21.47
CA THR A 574 6.39 -20.32 22.77
C THR A 574 6.68 -21.33 23.88
N PHE A 575 7.06 -20.83 25.05
CA PHE A 575 7.18 -21.68 26.24
C PHE A 575 5.81 -22.26 26.59
N LYS A 576 5.72 -23.59 26.81
CA LYS A 576 4.51 -24.24 27.32
C LYS A 576 4.23 -23.75 28.75
N ASN A 577 5.28 -23.62 29.58
CA ASN A 577 5.24 -22.97 30.86
C ASN A 577 6.00 -21.63 30.79
N PRO A 578 5.32 -20.48 30.89
CA PRO A 578 5.98 -19.17 30.77
C PRO A 578 7.09 -18.90 31.79
N GLU A 579 7.08 -19.59 32.95
CA GLU A 579 8.10 -19.47 34.00
C GLU A 579 9.45 -20.08 33.58
N ASP A 580 9.47 -20.98 32.58
CA ASP A 580 10.70 -21.57 32.07
C ASP A 580 11.62 -20.51 31.41
N TYR A 581 11.05 -19.38 30.98
CA TYR A 581 11.82 -18.23 30.51
C TYR A 581 12.88 -17.77 31.53
N ASP A 582 12.56 -17.79 32.84
CA ASP A 582 13.44 -17.27 33.87
C ASP A 582 14.64 -18.21 34.14
N ARG A 583 14.55 -19.48 33.71
CA ARG A 583 15.55 -20.53 33.90
C ARG A 583 16.62 -20.62 32.82
N ILE A 584 16.42 -19.93 31.69
CA ILE A 584 17.34 -19.92 30.55
C ILE A 584 18.10 -18.59 30.53
N ASN A 585 19.41 -18.61 30.33
CA ASN A 585 20.25 -17.41 30.37
C ASN A 585 20.92 -17.12 29.02
N GLN A 586 21.13 -15.84 28.73
CA GLN A 586 21.91 -15.44 27.57
C GLN A 586 23.32 -16.03 27.66
N GLY A 587 23.74 -16.65 26.57
CA GLY A 587 25.01 -17.40 26.47
C GLY A 587 24.84 -18.92 26.59
N ASP A 588 23.68 -19.42 27.07
CA ASP A 588 23.41 -20.86 27.07
C ASP A 588 23.36 -21.43 25.66
N VAL A 589 23.72 -22.69 25.50
CA VAL A 589 23.57 -23.44 24.25
C VAL A 589 22.27 -24.22 24.28
N LEU A 590 21.40 -23.93 23.36
CA LEU A 590 20.06 -24.50 23.29
C LEU A 590 19.96 -25.51 22.14
N ARG A 591 19.34 -26.67 22.39
CA ARG A 591 19.10 -27.72 21.40
C ARG A 591 17.63 -28.05 21.28
N LEU A 592 17.06 -27.87 20.08
CA LEU A 592 15.73 -28.35 19.68
C LEU A 592 15.89 -29.69 18.96
N THR A 593 15.08 -30.69 19.29
CA THR A 593 15.10 -32.02 18.65
C THR A 593 13.73 -32.43 18.18
N ASP A 594 13.68 -33.33 17.20
CA ASP A 594 12.43 -33.88 16.63
C ASP A 594 11.50 -32.75 16.12
N ILE A 595 12.07 -31.74 15.49
CA ILE A 595 11.38 -30.51 15.09
C ILE A 595 10.22 -30.81 14.15
N TYR A 596 10.41 -31.69 13.17
CA TYR A 596 9.36 -32.03 12.21
C TYR A 596 8.16 -32.72 12.90
N GLN A 597 8.41 -33.69 13.77
CA GLN A 597 7.37 -34.33 14.56
C GLN A 597 6.73 -33.32 15.52
N GLY A 598 7.52 -32.43 16.09
CA GLY A 598 7.03 -31.38 17.00
C GLY A 598 6.15 -30.35 16.31
N MET A 599 6.44 -30.00 15.04
CA MET A 599 5.55 -29.15 14.24
C MET A 599 4.19 -29.80 13.98
N ASP A 600 4.14 -31.14 13.88
CA ASP A 600 2.90 -31.88 13.68
C ASP A 600 2.12 -32.09 14.99
N SER A 601 2.81 -32.38 16.08
CA SER A 601 2.18 -32.57 17.40
C SER A 601 1.83 -31.26 18.12
N GLY A 602 2.44 -30.14 17.73
CA GLY A 602 2.31 -28.85 18.38
C GLY A 602 3.28 -28.64 19.57
N GLU A 603 4.15 -29.61 19.88
CA GLU A 603 5.10 -29.54 21.00
C GLU A 603 6.51 -29.93 20.56
N ILE A 604 7.50 -29.09 20.85
CA ILE A 604 8.92 -29.31 20.53
C ILE A 604 9.72 -29.36 21.84
N LYS A 605 10.64 -30.33 21.93
CA LYS A 605 11.53 -30.46 23.06
C LYS A 605 12.71 -29.50 22.93
N LEU A 606 12.96 -28.72 23.97
CA LEU A 606 14.13 -27.86 24.14
C LEU A 606 15.02 -28.43 25.23
N THR A 607 16.30 -28.60 24.98
CA THR A 607 17.31 -28.92 25.95
C THR A 607 18.30 -27.76 26.05
N ASP A 608 18.47 -27.21 27.23
CA ASP A 608 19.61 -26.36 27.55
C ASP A 608 20.84 -27.27 27.76
N VAL A 609 21.73 -27.28 26.80
CA VAL A 609 22.94 -28.11 26.80
C VAL A 609 23.91 -27.65 27.89
N THR A 610 23.89 -26.37 28.26
CA THR A 610 24.77 -25.77 29.26
C THR A 610 24.42 -26.23 30.65
N THR A 611 23.13 -26.27 30.97
CA THR A 611 22.64 -26.65 32.33
C THR A 611 22.18 -28.11 32.40
N GLY A 612 21.85 -28.74 31.29
CA GLY A 612 21.26 -30.08 31.20
C GLY A 612 19.75 -30.09 31.43
N GLU A 613 19.10 -28.93 31.61
CA GLU A 613 17.65 -28.82 31.80
C GLU A 613 16.88 -29.02 30.50
N THR A 614 15.66 -29.51 30.65
CA THR A 614 14.78 -29.78 29.50
C THR A 614 13.45 -29.07 29.68
N PHE A 615 12.97 -28.45 28.60
CA PHE A 615 11.74 -27.67 28.55
C PHE A 615 10.86 -28.14 27.40
N THR A 616 9.57 -27.82 27.47
CA THR A 616 8.63 -28.05 26.35
C THR A 616 8.24 -26.71 25.77
N LEU A 617 8.39 -26.58 24.45
CA LEU A 617 7.90 -25.45 23.67
C LEU A 617 6.64 -25.85 22.91
N THR A 618 5.80 -24.88 22.61
CA THR A 618 4.58 -25.06 21.82
C THR A 618 4.64 -24.28 20.50
N CYS A 619 4.00 -24.81 19.48
CA CYS A 619 3.78 -24.15 18.20
C CYS A 619 2.40 -24.53 17.64
N SER A 620 1.84 -23.66 16.82
CA SER A 620 0.57 -23.90 16.12
C SER A 620 0.72 -23.45 14.68
N PHE A 621 1.29 -24.34 13.86
CA PHE A 621 1.51 -24.05 12.44
C PHE A 621 0.44 -24.73 11.58
N THR A 622 -0.07 -23.99 10.59
CA THR A 622 -0.86 -24.58 9.51
C THR A 622 0.03 -25.48 8.63
N GLU A 623 -0.55 -26.41 7.87
CA GLU A 623 0.23 -27.28 6.96
C GLU A 623 1.12 -26.44 6.01
N ARG A 624 0.56 -25.37 5.47
CA ARG A 624 1.32 -24.43 4.62
C ARG A 624 2.53 -23.82 5.36
N GLN A 625 2.36 -23.39 6.60
CA GLN A 625 3.45 -22.80 7.40
C GLN A 625 4.56 -23.82 7.69
N LYS A 626 4.19 -25.08 7.94
CA LYS A 626 5.17 -26.17 8.10
C LYS A 626 5.99 -26.34 6.82
N GLU A 627 5.33 -26.38 5.66
CA GLU A 627 6.02 -26.52 4.36
C GLU A 627 6.92 -25.32 4.03
N ILE A 628 6.51 -24.10 4.40
CA ILE A 628 7.34 -22.90 4.28
C ILE A 628 8.63 -23.04 5.12
N LEU A 629 8.52 -23.45 6.39
CA LEU A 629 9.68 -23.65 7.28
C LEU A 629 10.59 -24.77 6.76
N LYS A 630 10.03 -25.89 6.29
CA LYS A 630 10.78 -26.99 5.67
C LYS A 630 11.46 -26.55 4.36
N ALA A 631 10.86 -25.68 3.58
CA ALA A 631 11.47 -25.12 2.38
C ALA A 631 12.57 -24.09 2.69
N GLY A 632 12.51 -23.48 3.87
CA GLY A 632 13.43 -22.47 4.37
C GLY A 632 12.91 -21.03 4.31
N SER A 633 11.90 -20.74 3.48
CA SER A 633 11.18 -19.47 3.45
C SER A 633 9.97 -19.57 2.52
N LEU A 634 9.08 -18.58 2.59
CA LEU A 634 7.95 -18.45 1.67
C LEU A 634 8.43 -18.37 0.21
N LEU A 635 9.46 -17.59 -0.08
CA LEU A 635 10.00 -17.45 -1.43
C LEU A 635 10.53 -18.78 -1.98
N LYS A 636 11.24 -19.56 -1.18
CA LYS A 636 11.72 -20.90 -1.58
C LYS A 636 10.59 -21.93 -1.71
N TYR A 637 9.56 -21.80 -0.91
CA TYR A 637 8.36 -22.63 -1.02
C TYR A 637 7.64 -22.37 -2.35
N VAL A 638 7.40 -21.10 -2.69
CA VAL A 638 6.75 -20.71 -3.96
C VAL A 638 7.61 -21.10 -5.18
N ALA A 639 8.93 -20.93 -5.09
CA ALA A 639 9.83 -21.30 -6.20
C ALA A 639 9.80 -22.80 -6.56
N LYS A 640 9.34 -23.66 -5.65
CA LYS A 640 9.19 -25.11 -5.88
C LYS A 640 7.84 -25.53 -6.49
N GLN A 641 6.85 -24.61 -6.49
CA GLN A 641 5.54 -24.80 -7.12
C GLN A 641 5.57 -24.42 -8.60
#